data_65418583b31acf7bd011edf2627768cd
#
_entry.id   65418583b31acf7bd011edf2627768cd
#
_cell.length_a   1.000
_cell.length_b   1.000
_cell.length_c   1.000
_cell.angle_alpha   90.00
_cell.angle_beta   90.00
_cell.angle_gamma   90.00
#
_symmetry.space_group_name_H-M   'P 1'
#
loop_
_entity.id
_entity.type
_entity.pdbx_description
1 polymer ?
#
loop_
_entity_poly.entity_id
_entity_poly.type
_entity_poly.pdbx_seq_one_letter_code
_entity_poly.pdbx_strand_id
1 'polypeptide(L)'
;MARQKKSERIYSLWTSADSAERVKWHSDSQQGYDFYLNDQLTAAELESLEEAGMPTFQINRVTPIIETMKYFVTANNPKWKAVAVEGSDTGIAQVHSDISEYCWSLSNGRAVYGNVVLDTLTKGVGYFFIDIDEDLDRGKGDVIFSRIDPYDVYPDPMSRDFLLRDASFILVKKTLPRQQLKQMFPQFSRKVNKASEQGSVNHYSEADRTSASSIIHEDVNTPIDPDGNKDDMIAYHECYEKTRVKFVNLTIKIYPTPEDIRNIKQVSMKKLDDFENEMAVQTKEKILQIETALKAGEIIEERAGLEIKKAEDGLKQAIDNKRAEIDYATQEELNRTEEQVVTEEEYKVLSENEDFMESIANAFEYYETRVKVTCTLGSDILLYEYMLPISEYPIIPVPYLYTGTPYPMSAVTPLIGKQQEVNKAHQVMLHNANLASNLRWMYEEGSVPEDEWEQYSSAPGALLKFRQGFTAPTPILPAAINSAFYTITQEGKADMEYIAGIPSAMMGFAQEQTETYRGLLANDEFGTRRIKAWMNSVLEPCLEHVGIVFKDMAQSHYTADKVFRIVQPNTSGEYEESETRINIPIYNDYGEEVSKWSDYASARFDIRIVAGASLPLNRWALLEEYFRWFQAGLIDDIAMLAETDVRGKEAIIERKSLYSQLQEQLASLEEQMKDKDGTIETLERQLVQAGIRHQIDVGSQEVKKDVLETEAQQKLYRQLMAEEKKEKDLQKKKSKE
;
A
#
# COMPACT_ATOMS: atom_id res chain seq x y z
N MET A 1 20.04 13.97 -35.99
CA MET A 1 19.11 15.12 -36.00
C MET A 1 17.82 14.87 -35.17
N ALA A 2 16.99 13.85 -35.44
CA ALA A 2 15.75 13.67 -34.67
C ALA A 2 15.97 13.38 -33.17
N ARG A 3 16.95 12.54 -32.80
CA ARG A 3 17.32 12.25 -31.42
C ARG A 3 17.88 13.46 -30.67
N GLN A 4 18.67 14.29 -31.36
CA GLN A 4 19.21 15.52 -30.78
C GLN A 4 18.11 16.55 -30.50
N LYS A 5 17.12 16.69 -31.40
CA LYS A 5 15.97 17.56 -31.17
C LYS A 5 15.10 17.11 -29.98
N LYS A 6 15.04 15.79 -29.71
CA LYS A 6 14.32 15.27 -28.52
C LYS A 6 15.06 15.61 -27.23
N SER A 7 16.38 15.41 -27.17
CA SER A 7 17.16 15.76 -25.96
C SER A 7 17.15 17.26 -25.68
N GLU A 8 17.28 18.10 -26.73
CA GLU A 8 17.14 19.54 -26.60
C GLU A 8 15.78 19.97 -26.05
N ARG A 9 14.70 19.30 -26.48
CA ARG A 9 13.35 19.54 -25.97
C ARG A 9 13.25 19.20 -24.48
N ILE A 10 13.72 18.00 -24.07
CA ILE A 10 13.68 17.57 -22.66
C ILE A 10 14.52 18.53 -21.79
N TYR A 11 15.68 18.94 -22.27
CA TYR A 11 16.50 19.92 -21.59
C TYR A 11 15.78 21.29 -21.44
N SER A 12 15.04 21.72 -22.46
CA SER A 12 14.23 22.94 -22.37
C SER A 12 13.08 22.82 -21.37
N LEU A 13 12.44 21.63 -21.28
CA LEU A 13 11.42 21.35 -20.27
C LEU A 13 12.01 21.40 -18.87
N TRP A 14 13.19 20.80 -18.66
CA TRP A 14 13.88 20.87 -17.38
C TRP A 14 14.21 22.32 -16.99
N THR A 15 14.74 23.12 -17.91
CA THR A 15 15.01 24.53 -17.65
C THR A 15 13.74 25.32 -17.31
N SER A 16 12.60 24.98 -17.92
CA SER A 16 11.31 25.63 -17.60
C SER A 16 10.74 25.15 -16.26
N ALA A 17 10.97 23.89 -15.88
CA ALA A 17 10.56 23.34 -14.61
C ALA A 17 11.37 23.88 -13.42
N ASP A 18 12.64 24.26 -13.66
CA ASP A 18 13.49 24.95 -12.68
C ASP A 18 13.10 26.42 -12.54
N SER A 19 11.83 26.68 -12.31
CA SER A 19 11.19 27.97 -12.20
C SER A 19 11.60 28.70 -10.91
N ALA A 20 11.39 30.03 -10.89
CA ALA A 20 11.62 30.84 -9.69
C ALA A 20 10.78 30.36 -8.48
N GLU A 21 9.58 29.82 -8.72
CA GLU A 21 8.73 29.26 -7.69
C GLU A 21 9.34 27.98 -7.09
N ARG A 22 9.92 27.12 -7.95
CA ARG A 22 10.63 25.92 -7.50
C ARG A 22 11.88 26.29 -6.69
N VAL A 23 12.68 27.22 -7.15
CA VAL A 23 13.89 27.69 -6.44
C VAL A 23 13.51 28.22 -5.06
N LYS A 24 12.45 29.03 -4.98
CA LYS A 24 11.95 29.54 -3.70
C LYS A 24 11.48 28.38 -2.80
N TRP A 25 10.65 27.47 -3.31
CA TRP A 25 10.20 26.31 -2.55
C TRP A 25 11.38 25.47 -2.06
N HIS A 26 12.40 25.25 -2.90
CA HIS A 26 13.59 24.50 -2.53
C HIS A 26 14.31 25.18 -1.36
N SER A 27 14.53 26.49 -1.42
CA SER A 27 15.15 27.25 -0.34
C SER A 27 14.32 27.20 0.96
N ASP A 28 13.00 27.39 0.87
CA ASP A 28 12.10 27.36 2.03
C ASP A 28 12.05 25.94 2.66
N SER A 29 12.03 24.91 1.83
CA SER A 29 11.99 23.52 2.29
C SER A 29 13.32 23.08 2.89
N GLN A 30 14.45 23.56 2.34
CA GLN A 30 15.77 23.29 2.89
C GLN A 30 15.91 23.92 4.27
N GLN A 31 15.54 25.20 4.41
CA GLN A 31 15.50 25.85 5.72
C GLN A 31 14.63 25.06 6.71
N GLY A 32 13.48 24.57 6.28
CA GLY A 32 12.61 23.70 7.11
C GLY A 32 13.30 22.41 7.57
N TYR A 33 14.03 21.79 6.66
CA TYR A 33 14.79 20.57 6.97
C TYR A 33 15.97 20.84 7.90
N ASP A 34 16.66 21.97 7.74
CA ASP A 34 17.74 22.40 8.64
C ASP A 34 17.22 22.64 10.06
N PHE A 35 16.05 23.28 10.19
CA PHE A 35 15.40 23.46 11.49
C PHE A 35 15.02 22.13 12.14
N TYR A 36 14.60 21.16 11.35
CA TYR A 36 14.35 19.80 11.86
C TYR A 36 15.64 19.14 12.34
N LEU A 37 16.77 19.27 11.63
CA LEU A 37 18.07 18.72 11.97
C LEU A 37 18.80 19.45 13.10
N ASN A 38 18.21 20.51 13.66
CA ASN A 38 18.83 21.39 14.66
C ASN A 38 19.94 22.31 14.12
N ASP A 39 19.99 22.51 12.82
CA ASP A 39 20.87 23.49 12.16
C ASP A 39 20.04 24.74 11.85
N GLN A 40 19.82 25.56 12.91
CA GLN A 40 18.87 26.68 12.86
C GLN A 40 19.53 28.06 12.71
N LEU A 41 20.87 28.13 12.81
CA LEU A 41 21.63 29.36 12.72
C LEU A 41 22.49 29.31 11.46
N THR A 42 22.41 30.36 10.66
CA THR A 42 23.29 30.52 9.52
C THR A 42 24.72 30.83 9.98
N ALA A 43 25.72 30.55 9.15
CA ALA A 43 27.12 30.81 9.45
C ALA A 43 27.37 32.29 9.83
N ALA A 44 26.69 33.23 9.14
CA ALA A 44 26.76 34.65 9.43
C ALA A 44 26.15 35.05 10.80
N GLU A 45 25.03 34.37 11.18
CA GLU A 45 24.43 34.57 12.50
C GLU A 45 25.31 34.01 13.60
N LEU A 46 25.94 32.82 13.41
CA LEU A 46 26.91 32.23 14.31
C LEU A 46 28.08 33.17 14.56
N GLU A 47 28.72 33.68 13.48
CA GLU A 47 29.82 34.62 13.58
C GLU A 47 29.44 35.93 14.32
N SER A 48 28.25 36.46 14.00
CA SER A 48 27.72 37.66 14.69
C SER A 48 27.45 37.43 16.20
N LEU A 49 26.96 36.26 16.57
CA LEU A 49 26.73 35.91 17.96
C LEU A 49 28.05 35.69 18.74
N GLU A 50 29.05 35.06 18.12
CA GLU A 50 30.39 34.87 18.68
C GLU A 50 31.11 36.20 18.87
N GLU A 51 31.08 37.11 17.88
CA GLU A 51 31.63 38.45 18.01
C GLU A 51 30.96 39.26 19.13
N ALA A 52 29.66 39.09 19.33
CA ALA A 52 28.91 39.73 20.40
C ALA A 52 29.12 39.07 21.76
N GLY A 53 29.86 37.93 21.83
CA GLY A 53 30.04 37.13 23.06
C GLY A 53 28.73 36.55 23.56
N MET A 54 27.76 36.28 22.63
CA MET A 54 26.48 35.69 22.97
C MET A 54 26.52 34.16 22.81
N PRO A 55 25.73 33.44 23.59
CA PRO A 55 25.69 31.99 23.48
C PRO A 55 25.02 31.58 22.15
N THR A 56 25.58 30.56 21.49
CA THR A 56 25.15 30.06 20.19
C THR A 56 24.25 28.81 20.28
N PHE A 57 23.86 28.37 21.49
CA PHE A 57 23.03 27.17 21.65
C PHE A 57 21.62 27.36 21.14
N GLN A 58 21.00 26.26 20.74
CA GLN A 58 19.66 26.18 20.18
C GLN A 58 18.83 25.18 20.96
N ILE A 59 17.52 25.44 21.13
CA ILE A 59 16.59 24.51 21.78
C ILE A 59 15.59 24.05 20.71
N ASN A 60 15.89 22.93 20.08
CA ASN A 60 15.04 22.42 19.01
C ASN A 60 13.72 21.84 19.54
N ARG A 61 12.63 22.53 19.24
CA ARG A 61 11.27 22.06 19.50
C ARG A 61 10.56 21.56 18.26
N VAL A 62 11.11 21.81 17.07
CA VAL A 62 10.56 21.39 15.80
C VAL A 62 10.64 19.87 15.65
N THR A 63 11.81 19.27 15.95
CA THR A 63 12.02 17.84 15.81
C THR A 63 11.03 16.99 16.60
N PRO A 64 10.77 17.23 17.93
CA PRO A 64 9.80 16.45 18.68
C PRO A 64 8.37 16.56 18.11
N ILE A 65 7.99 17.73 17.61
CA ILE A 65 6.69 17.97 17.00
C ILE A 65 6.57 17.13 15.73
N ILE A 66 7.56 17.21 14.84
CA ILE A 66 7.54 16.49 13.55
C ILE A 66 7.61 14.97 13.75
N GLU A 67 8.45 14.48 14.69
CA GLU A 67 8.50 13.04 15.01
C GLU A 67 7.20 12.54 15.61
N THR A 68 6.52 13.34 16.42
CA THR A 68 5.19 13.01 16.93
C THR A 68 4.16 12.92 15.81
N MET A 69 4.14 13.90 14.89
CA MET A 69 3.27 13.87 13.71
C MET A 69 3.52 12.63 12.87
N LYS A 70 4.79 12.36 12.56
CA LYS A 70 5.21 11.19 11.80
C LYS A 70 4.77 9.89 12.47
N TYR A 71 4.94 9.77 13.79
CA TYR A 71 4.49 8.60 14.55
C TYR A 71 2.98 8.35 14.37
N PHE A 72 2.15 9.39 14.51
CA PHE A 72 0.70 9.24 14.33
C PHE A 72 0.32 8.80 12.93
N VAL A 73 0.98 9.33 11.91
CA VAL A 73 0.70 9.01 10.52
C VAL A 73 1.17 7.59 10.16
N THR A 74 2.36 7.19 10.67
CA THR A 74 2.99 5.91 10.31
C THR A 74 2.72 4.78 11.31
N ALA A 75 1.88 5.02 12.33
CA ALA A 75 1.53 4.01 13.32
C ALA A 75 0.91 2.76 12.69
N ASN A 76 0.13 2.94 11.64
CA ASN A 76 -0.47 1.88 10.86
C ASN A 76 0.08 1.87 9.44
N ASN A 77 0.36 0.69 8.91
CA ASN A 77 0.76 0.54 7.51
C ASN A 77 -0.46 0.68 6.60
N PRO A 78 -0.33 1.34 5.45
CA PRO A 78 -1.37 1.34 4.45
C PRO A 78 -1.59 -0.10 3.93
N LYS A 79 -2.84 -0.49 3.78
CA LYS A 79 -3.23 -1.75 3.17
C LYS A 79 -4.21 -1.47 2.04
N TRP A 80 -3.92 -2.03 0.88
CA TRP A 80 -4.80 -1.92 -0.29
C TRP A 80 -5.66 -3.16 -0.38
N LYS A 81 -6.96 -2.96 -0.41
CA LYS A 81 -7.93 -4.03 -0.64
C LYS A 81 -8.55 -3.85 -2.00
N ALA A 82 -8.44 -4.87 -2.82
CA ALA A 82 -9.16 -4.91 -4.08
C ALA A 82 -10.61 -5.34 -3.85
N VAL A 83 -11.52 -4.68 -4.54
CA VAL A 83 -12.96 -4.98 -4.53
C VAL A 83 -13.36 -5.32 -5.96
N ALA A 84 -13.82 -6.54 -6.18
CA ALA A 84 -14.26 -6.99 -7.49
C ALA A 84 -15.44 -6.15 -8.01
N VAL A 85 -15.39 -5.77 -9.27
CA VAL A 85 -16.51 -5.11 -9.96
C VAL A 85 -17.53 -6.17 -10.41
N GLU A 86 -17.04 -7.34 -10.84
CA GLU A 86 -17.85 -8.47 -11.25
C GLU A 86 -17.74 -9.61 -10.23
N GLY A 87 -18.82 -10.38 -10.06
CA GLY A 87 -18.87 -11.45 -9.06
C GLY A 87 -17.89 -12.60 -9.32
N SER A 88 -17.44 -12.78 -10.58
CA SER A 88 -16.44 -13.76 -11.02
C SER A 88 -15.04 -13.43 -10.50
N ASP A 89 -14.74 -12.15 -10.24
CA ASP A 89 -13.38 -11.66 -9.98
C ASP A 89 -13.04 -11.55 -8.49
N THR A 90 -13.94 -12.02 -7.61
CA THR A 90 -13.74 -11.94 -6.15
C THR A 90 -12.48 -12.67 -5.69
N GLY A 91 -12.18 -13.84 -6.26
CA GLY A 91 -10.97 -14.59 -5.96
C GLY A 91 -9.70 -13.84 -6.38
N ILE A 92 -9.73 -13.24 -7.57
CA ILE A 92 -8.58 -12.51 -8.13
C ILE A 92 -8.35 -11.18 -7.38
N ALA A 93 -9.43 -10.53 -6.93
CA ALA A 93 -9.32 -9.35 -6.08
C ALA A 93 -8.60 -9.66 -4.75
N GLN A 94 -8.89 -10.80 -4.13
CA GLN A 94 -8.15 -11.24 -2.94
C GLN A 94 -6.67 -11.49 -3.27
N VAL A 95 -6.39 -12.19 -4.37
CA VAL A 95 -5.02 -12.43 -4.87
C VAL A 95 -4.27 -11.12 -5.09
N HIS A 96 -4.91 -10.08 -5.63
CA HIS A 96 -4.27 -8.77 -5.79
C HIS A 96 -3.90 -8.13 -4.43
N SER A 97 -4.79 -8.26 -3.43
CA SER A 97 -4.50 -7.76 -2.09
C SER A 97 -3.26 -8.46 -1.50
N ASP A 98 -3.14 -9.76 -1.71
CA ASP A 98 -2.00 -10.57 -1.28
C ASP A 98 -0.71 -10.19 -2.04
N ILE A 99 -0.77 -9.97 -3.35
CA ILE A 99 0.36 -9.49 -4.16
C ILE A 99 0.82 -8.11 -3.68
N SER A 100 -0.11 -7.21 -3.37
CA SER A 100 0.22 -5.88 -2.89
C SER A 100 0.97 -5.93 -1.55
N GLU A 101 0.58 -6.83 -0.64
CA GLU A 101 1.27 -7.04 0.64
C GLU A 101 2.66 -7.68 0.45
N TYR A 102 2.79 -8.61 -0.50
CA TYR A 102 4.08 -9.19 -0.89
C TYR A 102 5.04 -8.12 -1.42
N CYS A 103 4.63 -7.34 -2.43
CA CYS A 103 5.45 -6.28 -3.02
C CYS A 103 5.81 -5.19 -2.00
N TRP A 104 4.88 -4.85 -1.10
CA TRP A 104 5.12 -3.92 0.00
C TRP A 104 6.19 -4.43 0.96
N SER A 105 6.13 -5.70 1.34
CA SER A 105 7.13 -6.35 2.19
C SER A 105 8.49 -6.45 1.50
N LEU A 106 8.50 -6.84 0.22
CA LEU A 106 9.70 -6.94 -0.60
C LEU A 106 10.45 -5.60 -0.70
N SER A 107 9.69 -4.52 -0.87
CA SER A 107 10.21 -3.14 -0.99
C SER A 107 10.59 -2.51 0.35
N ASN A 108 10.45 -3.21 1.49
CA ASN A 108 10.54 -2.59 2.82
C ASN A 108 9.60 -1.37 2.95
N GLY A 109 8.37 -1.53 2.52
CA GLY A 109 7.40 -0.46 2.33
C GLY A 109 7.15 0.41 3.56
N ARG A 110 7.29 -0.17 4.77
CA ARG A 110 7.18 0.59 6.02
C ARG A 110 8.26 1.68 6.12
N ALA A 111 9.50 1.39 5.73
CA ALA A 111 10.58 2.36 5.75
C ALA A 111 10.38 3.41 4.64
N VAL A 112 9.96 2.97 3.45
CA VAL A 112 9.63 3.87 2.33
C VAL A 112 8.54 4.85 2.76
N TYR A 113 7.43 4.34 3.33
CA TYR A 113 6.32 5.17 3.81
C TYR A 113 6.75 6.17 4.89
N GLY A 114 7.51 5.71 5.88
CA GLY A 114 8.03 6.57 6.95
C GLY A 114 8.90 7.70 6.42
N ASN A 115 9.70 7.45 5.38
CA ASN A 115 10.55 8.46 4.74
C ASN A 115 9.75 9.41 3.85
N VAL A 116 8.75 8.92 3.11
CA VAL A 116 7.85 9.78 2.31
C VAL A 116 7.08 10.73 3.23
N VAL A 117 6.55 10.23 4.36
CA VAL A 117 5.86 11.07 5.35
C VAL A 117 6.81 12.09 5.96
N LEU A 118 8.06 11.72 6.26
CA LEU A 118 9.06 12.67 6.78
C LEU A 118 9.34 13.78 5.77
N ASP A 119 9.56 13.44 4.50
CA ASP A 119 9.74 14.44 3.44
C ASP A 119 8.51 15.37 3.32
N THR A 120 7.31 14.79 3.37
CA THR A 120 6.06 15.56 3.34
C THR A 120 6.00 16.58 4.47
N LEU A 121 6.34 16.17 5.70
CA LEU A 121 6.28 17.05 6.85
C LEU A 121 7.41 18.10 6.86
N THR A 122 8.61 17.74 6.42
CA THR A 122 9.78 18.63 6.48
C THR A 122 9.96 19.47 5.22
N LYS A 123 9.79 18.87 4.03
CA LYS A 123 10.02 19.53 2.74
C LYS A 123 8.73 20.03 2.07
N GLY A 124 7.55 19.61 2.61
CA GLY A 124 6.23 19.99 2.11
C GLY A 124 5.61 18.96 1.17
N VAL A 125 6.39 18.15 0.49
CA VAL A 125 5.94 17.06 -0.38
C VAL A 125 6.88 15.86 -0.24
N GLY A 126 6.32 14.67 -0.23
CA GLY A 126 7.05 13.41 -0.40
C GLY A 126 6.56 12.73 -1.68
N TYR A 127 7.38 11.87 -2.28
CA TYR A 127 7.04 11.16 -3.51
C TYR A 127 7.17 9.65 -3.33
N PHE A 128 6.08 8.94 -3.61
CA PHE A 128 6.14 7.52 -3.91
C PHE A 128 6.53 7.32 -5.36
N PHE A 129 7.31 6.29 -5.62
CA PHE A 129 7.63 5.84 -6.95
C PHE A 129 7.39 4.35 -7.06
N ILE A 130 6.59 3.95 -8.04
CA ILE A 130 6.31 2.57 -8.36
C ILE A 130 7.11 2.23 -9.59
N ASP A 131 7.97 1.24 -9.46
CA ASP A 131 8.88 0.83 -10.52
C ASP A 131 8.95 -0.70 -10.59
N ILE A 132 9.54 -1.21 -11.65
CA ILE A 132 9.84 -2.63 -11.83
C ILE A 132 11.34 -2.80 -11.66
N ASP A 133 11.74 -3.60 -10.67
CA ASP A 133 13.13 -3.98 -10.49
C ASP A 133 13.41 -5.27 -11.27
N GLU A 134 14.11 -5.13 -12.40
CA GLU A 134 14.42 -6.23 -13.32
C GLU A 134 15.40 -7.24 -12.74
N ASP A 135 16.17 -6.88 -11.71
CA ASP A 135 17.16 -7.77 -11.09
C ASP A 135 16.51 -8.82 -10.16
N LEU A 136 15.26 -8.54 -9.73
CA LEU A 136 14.52 -9.46 -8.89
C LEU A 136 13.98 -10.66 -9.66
N ASP A 137 13.62 -11.72 -8.93
CA ASP A 137 13.06 -12.97 -9.48
C ASP A 137 13.85 -13.52 -10.69
N ARG A 138 15.20 -13.52 -10.59
CA ARG A 138 16.12 -14.06 -11.62
C ARG A 138 15.95 -13.41 -12.99
N GLY A 139 15.69 -12.12 -13.03
CA GLY A 139 15.52 -11.35 -14.26
C GLY A 139 14.10 -11.33 -14.81
N LYS A 140 13.12 -11.87 -14.09
CA LYS A 140 11.69 -11.70 -14.43
C LYS A 140 11.14 -10.35 -13.97
N GLY A 141 11.76 -9.77 -12.95
CA GLY A 141 11.37 -8.53 -12.33
C GLY A 141 10.20 -8.65 -11.35
N ASP A 142 10.14 -7.72 -10.43
CA ASP A 142 9.03 -7.52 -9.51
C ASP A 142 8.70 -6.04 -9.37
N VAL A 143 7.42 -5.75 -9.12
CA VAL A 143 6.97 -4.38 -8.87
C VAL A 143 7.37 -3.98 -7.46
N ILE A 144 8.05 -2.85 -7.34
CA ILE A 144 8.55 -2.32 -6.07
C ILE A 144 7.99 -0.94 -5.76
N PHE A 145 7.87 -0.65 -4.47
CA PHE A 145 7.59 0.68 -3.95
C PHE A 145 8.89 1.33 -3.51
N SER A 146 9.16 2.52 -4.00
CA SER A 146 10.35 3.27 -3.66
C SER A 146 10.01 4.72 -3.32
N ARG A 147 10.99 5.46 -2.82
CA ARG A 147 10.92 6.88 -2.54
C ARG A 147 11.84 7.63 -3.49
N ILE A 148 11.35 8.75 -4.02
CA ILE A 148 12.22 9.74 -4.69
C ILE A 148 12.38 10.94 -3.77
N ASP A 149 13.60 11.47 -3.69
CA ASP A 149 13.84 12.72 -2.97
C ASP A 149 13.10 13.87 -3.67
N PRO A 150 12.31 14.69 -2.95
CA PRO A 150 11.58 15.80 -3.56
C PRO A 150 12.46 16.82 -4.31
N TYR A 151 13.70 16.96 -3.93
CA TYR A 151 14.64 17.86 -4.59
C TYR A 151 15.05 17.38 -5.99
N ASP A 152 14.93 16.08 -6.25
CA ASP A 152 15.25 15.49 -7.55
C ASP A 152 14.03 15.48 -8.51
N VAL A 153 12.83 15.83 -8.03
CA VAL A 153 11.60 15.86 -8.84
C VAL A 153 11.32 17.27 -9.36
N TYR A 154 11.05 17.38 -10.65
CA TYR A 154 10.74 18.62 -11.36
C TYR A 154 9.37 18.46 -12.04
N PRO A 155 8.27 18.75 -11.34
CA PRO A 155 6.93 18.68 -11.91
C PRO A 155 6.68 19.86 -12.87
N ASP A 156 5.67 19.70 -13.73
CA ASP A 156 5.19 20.79 -14.57
C ASP A 156 4.69 21.97 -13.71
N PRO A 157 5.28 23.18 -13.81
CA PRO A 157 4.85 24.33 -13.00
C PRO A 157 3.40 24.78 -13.26
N MET A 158 2.83 24.35 -14.39
CA MET A 158 1.45 24.69 -14.76
C MET A 158 0.41 23.78 -14.15
N SER A 159 0.81 22.66 -13.54
CA SER A 159 -0.10 21.74 -12.88
C SER A 159 -0.84 22.41 -11.71
N ARG A 160 -2.12 22.07 -11.57
CA ARG A 160 -3.03 22.58 -10.50
C ARG A 160 -3.75 21.45 -9.77
N ASP A 161 -3.44 20.20 -10.08
CA ASP A 161 -3.91 19.03 -9.34
C ASP A 161 -2.85 18.61 -8.32
N PHE A 162 -3.26 18.37 -7.08
CA PHE A 162 -2.34 17.94 -6.01
C PHE A 162 -1.75 16.54 -6.25
N LEU A 163 -2.37 15.72 -7.13
CA LEU A 163 -1.86 14.43 -7.60
C LEU A 163 -1.06 14.52 -8.90
N LEU A 164 -0.86 15.72 -9.46
CA LEU A 164 -0.17 15.96 -10.74
C LEU A 164 -0.77 15.22 -11.94
N ARG A 165 -2.07 14.83 -11.90
CA ARG A 165 -2.72 14.13 -13.01
C ARG A 165 -2.87 14.99 -14.26
N ASP A 166 -2.97 16.29 -14.08
CA ASP A 166 -3.05 17.32 -15.13
C ASP A 166 -1.68 17.77 -15.65
N ALA A 167 -0.58 17.34 -15.01
CA ALA A 167 0.76 17.68 -15.43
C ALA A 167 1.05 17.15 -16.84
N SER A 168 1.68 17.97 -17.68
CA SER A 168 2.11 17.58 -19.02
C SER A 168 3.34 16.70 -18.99
N PHE A 169 4.20 16.90 -17.98
CA PHE A 169 5.40 16.12 -17.76
C PHE A 169 5.82 16.12 -16.27
N ILE A 170 6.57 15.12 -15.90
CA ILE A 170 7.32 15.08 -14.64
C ILE A 170 8.75 14.67 -14.98
N LEU A 171 9.73 15.46 -14.53
CA LEU A 171 11.14 15.15 -14.70
C LEU A 171 11.75 14.68 -13.38
N VAL A 172 12.58 13.65 -13.45
CA VAL A 172 13.37 13.16 -12.32
C VAL A 172 14.84 13.31 -12.67
N LYS A 173 15.57 14.04 -11.83
CA LYS A 173 17.02 14.17 -11.91
C LYS A 173 17.65 13.00 -11.15
N LYS A 174 18.45 12.21 -11.82
CA LYS A 174 19.23 11.13 -11.23
C LYS A 174 20.71 11.43 -11.36
N THR A 175 21.51 11.06 -10.37
CA THR A 175 22.95 11.30 -10.36
C THR A 175 23.69 9.99 -10.21
N LEU A 176 24.71 9.81 -11.04
CA LEU A 176 25.60 8.64 -10.99
C LEU A 176 27.05 9.06 -11.19
N PRO A 177 28.00 8.34 -10.59
CA PRO A 177 29.41 8.46 -10.94
C PRO A 177 29.63 8.22 -12.44
N ARG A 178 30.50 8.99 -13.06
CA ARG A 178 30.78 8.92 -14.50
C ARG A 178 31.13 7.50 -14.96
N GLN A 179 31.90 6.76 -14.17
CA GLN A 179 32.27 5.39 -14.50
C GLN A 179 31.07 4.44 -14.49
N GLN A 180 30.20 4.55 -13.48
CA GLN A 180 29.00 3.74 -13.39
C GLN A 180 28.06 4.04 -14.56
N LEU A 181 27.91 5.30 -14.93
CA LEU A 181 27.11 5.69 -16.10
C LEU A 181 27.66 5.08 -17.41
N LYS A 182 28.98 4.97 -17.56
CA LYS A 182 29.59 4.30 -18.71
C LYS A 182 29.41 2.79 -18.71
N GLN A 183 29.38 2.17 -17.54
CA GLN A 183 29.12 0.74 -17.40
C GLN A 183 27.68 0.42 -17.77
N MET A 184 26.74 1.23 -17.31
CA MET A 184 25.31 1.08 -17.65
C MET A 184 25.03 1.37 -19.12
N PHE A 185 25.72 2.35 -19.73
CA PHE A 185 25.52 2.77 -21.11
C PHE A 185 26.80 2.73 -21.95
N PRO A 186 27.38 1.56 -22.21
CA PRO A 186 28.69 1.43 -22.88
C PRO A 186 28.68 2.01 -24.30
N GLN A 187 27.53 1.98 -24.96
CA GLN A 187 27.33 2.56 -26.30
C GLN A 187 27.54 4.09 -26.34
N PHE A 188 27.35 4.78 -25.23
CA PHE A 188 27.48 6.24 -25.12
C PHE A 188 28.78 6.67 -24.42
N SER A 189 29.63 5.76 -24.02
CA SER A 189 30.83 6.02 -23.22
C SER A 189 31.71 7.17 -23.75
N ARG A 190 31.93 7.24 -25.08
CA ARG A 190 32.70 8.32 -25.70
C ARG A 190 32.00 9.68 -25.64
N LYS A 191 30.67 9.70 -25.76
CA LYS A 191 29.88 10.93 -25.68
C LYS A 191 29.79 11.45 -24.26
N VAL A 192 29.66 10.54 -23.28
CA VAL A 192 29.65 10.87 -21.84
C VAL A 192 30.96 11.57 -21.46
N ASN A 193 32.13 11.04 -21.88
CA ASN A 193 33.41 11.68 -21.64
C ASN A 193 33.46 13.10 -22.22
N LYS A 194 33.08 13.24 -23.49
CA LYS A 194 33.10 14.52 -24.17
C LYS A 194 32.16 15.55 -23.56
N ALA A 195 30.97 15.13 -23.13
CA ALA A 195 29.99 15.98 -22.48
C ALA A 195 30.49 16.45 -21.10
N SER A 196 31.14 15.58 -20.34
CA SER A 196 31.78 15.92 -19.06
C SER A 196 32.93 16.94 -19.24
N GLU A 197 33.82 16.70 -20.20
CA GLU A 197 34.95 17.62 -20.51
C GLU A 197 34.49 18.99 -20.98
N GLN A 198 33.39 19.07 -21.71
CA GLN A 198 32.85 20.32 -22.24
C GLN A 198 31.96 21.10 -21.25
N GLY A 199 31.75 20.61 -20.04
CA GLY A 199 30.85 21.21 -19.06
C GLY A 199 29.40 21.31 -19.50
N SER A 200 29.00 20.53 -20.53
CA SER A 200 27.62 20.47 -21.03
C SER A 200 26.72 19.62 -20.17
N VAL A 201 27.27 18.98 -19.14
CA VAL A 201 26.56 18.14 -18.17
C VAL A 201 26.57 18.89 -16.85
N ASN A 202 25.40 18.97 -16.22
CA ASN A 202 25.30 19.54 -14.90
C ASN A 202 26.00 18.62 -13.90
N HIS A 203 27.08 19.12 -13.33
CA HIS A 203 27.71 18.48 -12.20
C HIS A 203 26.81 18.70 -10.99
N TYR A 204 26.53 17.63 -10.30
CA TYR A 204 25.74 17.64 -9.08
C TYR A 204 26.68 17.61 -7.89
N SER A 205 26.56 18.59 -6.99
CA SER A 205 27.18 18.51 -5.69
C SER A 205 26.15 18.07 -4.65
N GLU A 206 26.53 17.24 -3.72
CA GLU A 206 25.65 16.80 -2.64
C GLU A 206 25.28 17.95 -1.69
N ALA A 207 26.03 19.04 -1.73
CA ALA A 207 25.69 20.32 -1.11
C ALA A 207 24.34 20.89 -1.60
N ASP A 208 23.87 20.48 -2.78
CA ASP A 208 22.55 20.86 -3.28
C ASP A 208 21.40 20.13 -2.59
N ARG A 209 21.68 19.12 -1.76
CA ARG A 209 20.65 18.33 -1.06
C ARG A 209 20.30 18.83 0.31
N THR A 210 21.31 19.20 1.11
CA THR A 210 21.11 19.63 2.49
C THR A 210 22.20 20.63 2.89
N SER A 211 21.84 21.69 3.60
CA SER A 211 22.81 22.65 4.11
C SER A 211 23.71 22.06 5.20
N ALA A 212 23.19 21.06 5.95
CA ALA A 212 23.99 20.34 6.93
C ALA A 212 25.15 19.57 6.30
N SER A 213 24.99 19.09 5.06
CA SER A 213 26.08 18.44 4.32
C SER A 213 27.09 19.42 3.75
N SER A 214 26.72 20.70 3.58
CA SER A 214 27.66 21.73 3.09
C SER A 214 28.70 22.12 4.13
N ILE A 215 28.40 21.95 5.40
CA ILE A 215 29.34 22.21 6.52
C ILE A 215 30.34 21.06 6.69
N ILE A 216 29.97 19.86 6.31
CA ILE A 216 30.76 18.65 6.43
C ILE A 216 31.36 18.29 5.07
N HIS A 217 32.40 18.98 4.68
CA HIS A 217 33.35 18.61 3.65
C HIS A 217 32.82 18.52 2.19
N GLU A 218 33.07 19.55 1.42
CA GLU A 218 33.12 19.48 -0.04
C GLU A 218 34.03 18.36 -0.56
N ASP A 219 34.87 17.78 0.30
CA ASP A 219 35.92 16.82 -0.07
C ASP A 219 35.62 15.34 0.23
N VAL A 220 34.63 15.02 1.07
CA VAL A 220 34.46 13.64 1.53
C VAL A 220 33.42 12.84 0.74
N ASN A 221 32.49 13.50 0.07
CA ASN A 221 31.38 12.85 -0.63
C ASN A 221 31.56 12.65 -2.14
N THR A 222 32.71 12.98 -2.69
CA THR A 222 32.99 12.61 -4.08
C THR A 222 33.38 11.13 -4.15
N PRO A 223 32.66 10.30 -4.93
CA PRO A 223 33.02 8.90 -5.11
C PRO A 223 34.48 8.81 -5.58
N ILE A 224 35.23 7.91 -4.97
CA ILE A 224 36.61 7.64 -5.35
C ILE A 224 36.58 6.51 -6.37
N ASP A 225 37.16 6.76 -7.55
CA ASP A 225 37.43 5.77 -8.58
C ASP A 225 38.30 4.61 -8.01
N PRO A 226 38.18 3.35 -8.51
CA PRO A 226 39.12 2.25 -8.20
C PRO A 226 40.59 2.62 -8.33
N ASP A 227 40.92 3.59 -9.17
CA ASP A 227 42.28 4.12 -9.35
C ASP A 227 42.64 5.22 -8.32
N GLY A 228 41.79 5.51 -7.36
CA GLY A 228 42.00 6.51 -6.28
C GLY A 228 41.76 7.97 -6.68
N ASN A 229 41.21 8.23 -7.86
CA ASN A 229 40.84 9.58 -8.29
C ASN A 229 39.39 9.91 -7.94
N LYS A 230 39.09 11.18 -7.66
CA LYS A 230 37.72 11.65 -7.48
C LYS A 230 36.94 11.50 -8.82
N ASP A 231 35.83 10.74 -8.81
CA ASP A 231 35.00 10.61 -9.99
C ASP A 231 33.92 11.70 -10.02
N ASP A 232 33.67 12.27 -11.18
CA ASP A 232 32.64 13.30 -11.35
C ASP A 232 31.26 12.68 -11.26
N MET A 233 30.40 13.26 -10.43
CA MET A 233 28.99 12.94 -10.41
C MET A 233 28.29 13.59 -11.60
N ILE A 234 27.60 12.79 -12.39
CA ILE A 234 26.89 13.25 -13.58
C ILE A 234 25.39 13.13 -13.37
N ALA A 235 24.67 14.22 -13.59
CA ALA A 235 23.22 14.24 -13.55
C ALA A 235 22.62 13.92 -14.93
N TYR A 236 21.65 13.02 -14.96
CA TYR A 236 20.82 12.74 -16.12
C TYR A 236 19.34 12.88 -15.75
N HIS A 237 18.49 13.07 -16.77
CA HIS A 237 17.09 13.38 -16.56
C HIS A 237 16.20 12.31 -17.19
N GLU A 238 15.29 11.79 -16.42
CA GLU A 238 14.16 10.97 -16.91
C GLU A 238 12.92 11.83 -16.98
N CYS A 239 12.34 11.92 -18.15
CA CYS A 239 11.12 12.67 -18.41
C CYS A 239 9.96 11.69 -18.63
N TYR A 240 8.94 11.83 -17.81
CA TYR A 240 7.68 11.09 -17.88
C TYR A 240 6.65 12.01 -18.54
N GLU A 241 6.07 11.60 -19.66
CA GLU A 241 5.08 12.36 -20.42
C GLU A 241 3.86 11.52 -20.75
N LYS A 242 2.64 12.03 -20.55
CA LYS A 242 1.42 11.37 -20.99
C LYS A 242 1.25 11.53 -22.50
N THR A 243 1.19 10.42 -23.22
CA THR A 243 1.04 10.37 -24.66
C THR A 243 -0.18 9.53 -25.03
N ARG A 244 -1.02 10.05 -25.92
CA ARG A 244 -2.12 9.28 -26.48
C ARG A 244 -1.61 8.34 -27.57
N VAL A 245 -1.72 7.05 -27.35
CA VAL A 245 -1.33 5.99 -28.28
C VAL A 245 -2.60 5.41 -28.89
N LYS A 246 -2.57 5.21 -30.20
CA LYS A 246 -3.64 4.58 -30.92
C LYS A 246 -3.46 3.08 -30.90
N PHE A 247 -4.46 2.38 -30.42
CA PHE A 247 -4.56 0.93 -30.42
C PHE A 247 -5.68 0.48 -31.35
N VAL A 248 -5.53 -0.71 -31.86
CA VAL A 248 -6.55 -1.38 -32.65
C VAL A 248 -6.90 -2.69 -31.95
N ASN A 249 -8.15 -2.80 -31.52
CA ASN A 249 -8.68 -4.07 -31.01
C ASN A 249 -9.17 -4.87 -32.18
N LEU A 250 -8.53 -6.00 -32.44
CA LEU A 250 -8.81 -6.91 -33.53
C LEU A 250 -9.57 -8.12 -32.99
N THR A 251 -10.73 -8.38 -33.54
CA THR A 251 -11.41 -9.64 -33.33
C THR A 251 -11.02 -10.57 -34.48
N ILE A 252 -10.17 -11.55 -34.20
CA ILE A 252 -9.61 -12.48 -35.18
C ILE A 252 -10.43 -13.76 -35.15
N LYS A 253 -10.86 -14.24 -36.32
CA LYS A 253 -11.48 -15.55 -36.47
C LYS A 253 -10.38 -16.60 -36.52
N ILE A 254 -10.45 -17.54 -35.61
CA ILE A 254 -9.57 -18.69 -35.63
C ILE A 254 -10.19 -19.72 -36.60
N TYR A 255 -9.50 -19.98 -37.68
CA TYR A 255 -9.89 -21.05 -38.60
C TYR A 255 -9.28 -22.36 -38.14
N PRO A 256 -10.11 -23.28 -37.59
CA PRO A 256 -9.57 -24.55 -37.10
C PRO A 256 -9.08 -25.39 -38.31
N THR A 257 -7.98 -26.09 -38.11
CA THR A 257 -7.45 -26.99 -39.15
C THR A 257 -8.42 -28.15 -39.42
N PRO A 258 -8.34 -28.81 -40.60
CA PRO A 258 -9.17 -29.98 -40.84
C PRO A 258 -9.02 -31.11 -39.82
N GLU A 259 -7.89 -31.20 -39.13
CA GLU A 259 -7.66 -32.14 -38.04
C GLU A 259 -8.40 -31.69 -36.78
N ASP A 260 -8.35 -30.40 -36.43
CA ASP A 260 -9.07 -29.85 -35.29
C ASP A 260 -10.59 -30.01 -35.45
N ILE A 261 -11.12 -29.75 -36.65
CA ILE A 261 -12.55 -29.98 -36.93
C ILE A 261 -12.96 -31.44 -36.72
N ARG A 262 -12.09 -32.37 -37.10
CA ARG A 262 -12.35 -33.80 -36.89
C ARG A 262 -12.32 -34.13 -35.39
N ASN A 263 -11.35 -33.63 -34.69
CA ASN A 263 -11.16 -33.86 -33.30
C ASN A 263 -12.31 -33.27 -32.47
N ILE A 264 -12.68 -32.00 -32.71
CA ILE A 264 -13.81 -31.35 -32.04
C ILE A 264 -15.09 -32.16 -32.25
N LYS A 265 -15.39 -32.57 -33.48
CA LYS A 265 -16.58 -33.41 -33.80
C LYS A 265 -16.50 -34.76 -33.11
N GLN A 266 -15.33 -35.38 -33.06
CA GLN A 266 -15.14 -36.69 -32.39
C GLN A 266 -15.35 -36.61 -30.90
N VAL A 267 -14.83 -35.56 -30.23
CA VAL A 267 -15.03 -35.30 -28.80
C VAL A 267 -16.50 -34.99 -28.51
N SER A 268 -17.14 -34.19 -29.34
CA SER A 268 -18.57 -33.86 -29.22
C SER A 268 -19.45 -35.09 -29.33
N MET A 269 -19.16 -35.95 -30.32
CA MET A 269 -19.86 -37.24 -30.47
C MET A 269 -19.66 -38.14 -29.27
N LYS A 270 -18.42 -38.25 -28.76
CA LYS A 270 -18.12 -39.06 -27.61
C LYS A 270 -18.86 -38.57 -26.35
N LYS A 271 -18.90 -37.28 -26.11
CA LYS A 271 -19.67 -36.68 -25.00
C LYS A 271 -21.18 -37.01 -25.13
N LEU A 272 -21.71 -36.97 -26.32
CA LEU A 272 -23.11 -37.36 -26.55
C LEU A 272 -23.34 -38.84 -26.30
N ASP A 273 -22.46 -39.70 -26.83
CA ASP A 273 -22.57 -41.17 -26.65
C ASP A 273 -22.46 -41.56 -25.17
N ASP A 274 -21.54 -40.94 -24.41
CA ASP A 274 -21.39 -41.18 -23.00
C ASP A 274 -22.64 -40.76 -22.19
N PHE A 275 -23.24 -39.60 -22.54
CA PHE A 275 -24.47 -39.12 -21.93
C PHE A 275 -25.69 -40.03 -22.31
N GLU A 276 -25.80 -40.45 -23.59
CA GLU A 276 -26.85 -41.36 -24.04
C GLU A 276 -26.78 -42.71 -23.29
N ASN A 277 -25.55 -43.23 -23.11
CA ASN A 277 -25.34 -44.48 -22.36
C ASN A 277 -25.74 -44.36 -20.90
N GLU A 278 -25.32 -43.24 -20.24
CA GLU A 278 -25.66 -43.00 -18.82
C GLU A 278 -27.16 -42.87 -18.62
N MET A 279 -27.83 -42.07 -19.45
CA MET A 279 -29.27 -41.86 -19.35
C MET A 279 -30.06 -43.11 -19.75
N ALA A 280 -29.55 -43.92 -20.66
CA ALA A 280 -30.16 -45.20 -21.02
C ALA A 280 -30.11 -46.21 -19.84
N VAL A 281 -29.02 -46.24 -19.11
CA VAL A 281 -28.87 -47.05 -17.88
C VAL A 281 -29.88 -46.61 -16.83
N GLN A 282 -29.94 -45.34 -16.52
CA GLN A 282 -30.86 -44.75 -15.53
C GLN A 282 -32.34 -45.01 -15.90
N THR A 283 -32.67 -44.90 -17.18
CA THR A 283 -34.04 -45.17 -17.65
C THR A 283 -34.40 -46.64 -17.59
N LYS A 284 -33.45 -47.53 -17.92
CA LYS A 284 -33.65 -48.98 -17.76
C LYS A 284 -33.87 -49.36 -16.28
N GLU A 285 -33.14 -48.75 -15.35
CA GLU A 285 -33.38 -48.98 -13.92
C GLU A 285 -34.77 -48.53 -13.48
N LYS A 286 -35.24 -47.37 -13.98
CA LYS A 286 -36.60 -46.87 -13.69
C LYS A 286 -37.66 -47.79 -14.27
N ILE A 287 -37.48 -48.26 -15.52
CA ILE A 287 -38.41 -49.22 -16.14
C ILE A 287 -38.43 -50.51 -15.36
N LEU A 288 -37.30 -51.05 -14.94
CA LEU A 288 -37.20 -52.23 -14.09
C LEU A 288 -37.93 -52.07 -12.74
N GLN A 289 -37.84 -50.90 -12.13
CA GLN A 289 -38.60 -50.57 -10.93
C GLN A 289 -40.12 -50.59 -11.19
N ILE A 290 -40.57 -49.99 -12.30
CA ILE A 290 -41.98 -49.98 -12.66
C ILE A 290 -42.47 -51.40 -12.94
N GLU A 291 -41.68 -52.22 -13.65
CA GLU A 291 -42.02 -53.60 -13.93
C GLU A 291 -42.06 -54.49 -12.66
N THR A 292 -41.17 -54.22 -11.70
CA THR A 292 -41.18 -54.92 -10.42
C THR A 292 -42.41 -54.53 -9.60
N ALA A 293 -42.81 -53.28 -9.58
CA ALA A 293 -44.02 -52.78 -8.95
C ALA A 293 -45.30 -53.35 -9.61
N LEU A 294 -45.31 -53.55 -10.94
CA LEU A 294 -46.39 -54.19 -11.66
C LEU A 294 -46.50 -55.67 -11.25
N LYS A 295 -45.39 -56.42 -11.16
CA LYS A 295 -45.35 -57.78 -10.70
C LYS A 295 -45.76 -57.99 -9.21
N ALA A 296 -45.51 -56.96 -8.39
CA ALA A 296 -45.96 -56.95 -7.00
C ALA A 296 -47.43 -56.56 -6.86
N GLY A 297 -48.13 -56.20 -7.90
CA GLY A 297 -49.55 -55.81 -7.88
C GLY A 297 -49.82 -54.41 -7.34
N GLU A 298 -48.83 -53.59 -7.23
CA GLU A 298 -48.90 -52.21 -6.69
C GLU A 298 -49.44 -51.22 -7.70
N ILE A 299 -49.25 -51.48 -8.98
CA ILE A 299 -49.65 -50.59 -10.10
C ILE A 299 -50.50 -51.39 -11.10
N ILE A 300 -51.52 -50.72 -11.66
CA ILE A 300 -52.38 -51.28 -12.71
C ILE A 300 -51.62 -51.20 -14.05
N GLU A 301 -51.80 -52.24 -14.92
CA GLU A 301 -51.09 -52.37 -16.20
C GLU A 301 -51.19 -51.15 -17.13
N GLU A 302 -52.34 -50.46 -17.16
CA GLU A 302 -52.53 -49.23 -17.95
C GLU A 302 -51.65 -48.06 -17.41
N ARG A 303 -51.48 -47.98 -16.09
CA ARG A 303 -50.68 -46.92 -15.43
C ARG A 303 -49.18 -47.22 -15.60
N ALA A 304 -48.75 -48.46 -15.48
CA ALA A 304 -47.39 -48.87 -15.75
C ALA A 304 -46.96 -48.57 -17.16
N GLY A 305 -47.81 -48.83 -18.17
CA GLY A 305 -47.56 -48.49 -19.56
C GLY A 305 -47.44 -46.98 -19.81
N LEU A 306 -48.24 -46.17 -19.12
CA LEU A 306 -48.15 -44.70 -19.17
C LEU A 306 -46.86 -44.18 -18.54
N GLU A 307 -46.40 -44.75 -17.43
CA GLU A 307 -45.16 -44.31 -16.73
C GLU A 307 -43.91 -44.74 -17.49
N ILE A 308 -43.90 -45.93 -18.08
CA ILE A 308 -42.82 -46.38 -19.01
C ILE A 308 -42.71 -45.44 -20.20
N LYS A 309 -43.83 -45.12 -20.83
CA LYS A 309 -43.85 -44.22 -21.96
C LYS A 309 -43.36 -42.80 -21.59
N LYS A 310 -43.72 -42.29 -20.41
CA LYS A 310 -43.20 -41.02 -19.88
C LYS A 310 -41.70 -41.07 -19.65
N ALA A 311 -41.16 -42.19 -19.13
CA ALA A 311 -39.73 -42.36 -18.91
C ALA A 311 -38.97 -42.42 -20.26
N GLU A 312 -39.52 -43.11 -21.28
CA GLU A 312 -38.92 -43.13 -22.61
C GLU A 312 -38.99 -41.79 -23.35
N ASP A 313 -40.15 -41.10 -23.26
CA ASP A 313 -40.28 -39.73 -23.81
C ASP A 313 -39.38 -38.74 -23.11
N GLY A 314 -39.23 -38.85 -21.79
CA GLY A 314 -38.28 -38.07 -21.01
C GLY A 314 -36.82 -38.30 -21.37
N LEU A 315 -36.45 -39.58 -21.64
CA LEU A 315 -35.12 -39.92 -22.14
C LEU A 315 -34.84 -39.25 -23.49
N LYS A 316 -35.78 -39.36 -24.46
CA LYS A 316 -35.63 -38.73 -25.75
C LYS A 316 -35.47 -37.22 -25.63
N GLN A 317 -36.30 -36.60 -24.83
CA GLN A 317 -36.24 -35.14 -24.64
C GLN A 317 -34.93 -34.69 -23.97
N ALA A 318 -34.39 -35.48 -23.02
CA ALA A 318 -33.11 -35.20 -22.39
C ALA A 318 -31.94 -35.32 -23.41
N ILE A 319 -31.96 -36.35 -24.25
CA ILE A 319 -30.97 -36.56 -25.31
C ILE A 319 -31.04 -35.46 -26.36
N ASP A 320 -32.24 -35.08 -26.81
CA ASP A 320 -32.42 -34.02 -27.80
C ASP A 320 -31.95 -32.65 -27.26
N ASN A 321 -32.25 -32.35 -26.01
CA ASN A 321 -31.75 -31.13 -25.33
C ASN A 321 -30.21 -31.13 -25.22
N LYS A 322 -29.63 -32.26 -24.82
CA LYS A 322 -28.17 -32.37 -24.69
C LYS A 322 -27.48 -32.34 -26.06
N ARG A 323 -28.09 -32.91 -27.08
CA ARG A 323 -27.59 -32.80 -28.46
C ARG A 323 -27.59 -31.35 -28.94
N ALA A 324 -28.67 -30.60 -28.72
CA ALA A 324 -28.74 -29.19 -29.06
C ALA A 324 -27.68 -28.35 -28.30
N GLU A 325 -27.44 -28.65 -27.01
CA GLU A 325 -26.39 -28.00 -26.21
C GLU A 325 -25.00 -28.30 -26.79
N ILE A 326 -24.70 -29.56 -27.09
CA ILE A 326 -23.41 -29.98 -27.63
C ILE A 326 -23.21 -29.42 -29.07
N ASP A 327 -24.25 -29.40 -29.89
CA ASP A 327 -24.19 -28.84 -31.26
C ASP A 327 -23.93 -27.31 -31.19
N TYR A 328 -24.57 -26.60 -30.24
CA TYR A 328 -24.32 -25.19 -30.01
C TYR A 328 -22.89 -24.94 -29.56
N ALA A 329 -22.40 -25.66 -28.54
CA ALA A 329 -21.03 -25.56 -28.04
C ALA A 329 -20.02 -25.91 -29.17
N THR A 330 -20.31 -26.91 -30.00
CA THR A 330 -19.45 -27.29 -31.12
C THR A 330 -19.40 -26.19 -32.18
N GLN A 331 -20.51 -25.52 -32.47
CA GLN A 331 -20.53 -24.36 -33.38
C GLN A 331 -19.80 -23.15 -32.82
N GLU A 332 -19.90 -22.90 -31.53
CA GLU A 332 -19.19 -21.83 -30.84
C GLU A 332 -17.67 -22.06 -30.89
N GLU A 333 -17.21 -23.29 -30.65
CA GLU A 333 -15.81 -23.68 -30.74
C GLU A 333 -15.24 -23.64 -32.15
N LEU A 334 -16.05 -24.01 -33.16
CA LEU A 334 -15.68 -23.91 -34.56
C LEU A 334 -15.64 -22.45 -35.10
N ASN A 335 -16.37 -21.54 -34.46
CA ASN A 335 -16.40 -20.12 -34.79
C ASN A 335 -15.69 -19.26 -33.72
N ARG A 336 -14.74 -19.84 -33.01
CA ARG A 336 -13.99 -19.13 -31.96
C ARG A 336 -13.35 -17.88 -32.53
N THR A 337 -13.56 -16.79 -31.82
CA THR A 337 -12.91 -15.52 -32.10
C THR A 337 -11.99 -15.18 -30.92
N GLU A 338 -10.84 -14.64 -31.26
CA GLU A 338 -9.88 -14.15 -30.27
C GLU A 338 -9.77 -12.63 -30.40
N GLU A 339 -9.77 -11.94 -29.25
CA GLU A 339 -9.53 -10.51 -29.22
C GLU A 339 -8.05 -10.25 -28.98
N GLN A 340 -7.43 -9.51 -29.89
CA GLN A 340 -6.05 -9.12 -29.80
C GLN A 340 -5.94 -7.60 -29.90
N VAL A 341 -5.28 -6.99 -28.94
CA VAL A 341 -4.99 -5.56 -28.94
C VAL A 341 -3.59 -5.35 -29.49
N VAL A 342 -3.48 -4.57 -30.55
CA VAL A 342 -2.21 -4.25 -31.20
C VAL A 342 -2.04 -2.74 -31.33
N THR A 343 -0.80 -2.29 -31.40
CA THR A 343 -0.50 -0.88 -31.70
C THR A 343 -0.75 -0.57 -33.17
N GLU A 344 -0.94 0.71 -33.50
CA GLU A 344 -1.12 1.14 -34.89
C GLU A 344 0.06 0.75 -35.77
N GLU A 345 1.28 0.72 -35.25
CA GLU A 345 2.48 0.32 -35.97
C GLU A 345 2.48 -1.17 -36.30
N GLU A 346 2.17 -1.98 -35.28
CA GLU A 346 2.00 -3.43 -35.45
C GLU A 346 0.85 -3.78 -36.39
N TYR A 347 -0.28 -3.08 -36.27
CA TYR A 347 -1.40 -3.27 -37.19
C TYR A 347 -1.02 -2.98 -38.66
N LYS A 348 -0.23 -1.94 -38.91
CA LYS A 348 0.27 -1.64 -40.25
C LYS A 348 1.14 -2.76 -40.80
N VAL A 349 2.03 -3.32 -39.96
CA VAL A 349 2.86 -4.47 -40.40
C VAL A 349 2.02 -5.71 -40.61
N LEU A 350 1.05 -5.99 -39.73
CA LEU A 350 0.15 -7.13 -39.86
C LEU A 350 -0.81 -7.00 -41.07
N SER A 351 -1.22 -5.76 -41.40
CA SER A 351 -2.09 -5.46 -42.53
C SER A 351 -1.43 -5.66 -43.91
N GLU A 352 -0.11 -5.80 -43.98
CA GLU A 352 0.60 -6.16 -45.21
C GLU A 352 0.42 -7.64 -45.56
N ASN A 353 -0.06 -8.47 -44.62
CA ASN A 353 -0.34 -9.88 -44.84
C ASN A 353 -1.82 -10.07 -45.21
N GLU A 354 -2.11 -10.47 -46.45
CA GLU A 354 -3.48 -10.66 -47.01
C GLU A 354 -4.24 -11.77 -46.25
N ASP A 355 -3.57 -12.88 -45.87
CA ASP A 355 -4.17 -13.99 -45.14
C ASP A 355 -4.60 -13.55 -43.71
N PHE A 356 -3.83 -12.68 -43.08
CA PHE A 356 -4.17 -12.12 -41.78
C PHE A 356 -5.40 -11.18 -41.87
N MET A 357 -5.46 -10.37 -42.90
CA MET A 357 -6.63 -9.48 -43.14
C MET A 357 -7.94 -10.24 -43.34
N GLU A 358 -7.90 -11.42 -44.00
CA GLU A 358 -9.08 -12.28 -44.14
C GLU A 358 -9.54 -12.88 -42.80
N SER A 359 -8.62 -13.08 -41.87
CA SER A 359 -8.94 -13.62 -40.57
C SER A 359 -9.60 -12.59 -39.63
N ILE A 360 -9.51 -11.28 -39.89
CA ILE A 360 -10.08 -10.23 -39.06
C ILE A 360 -11.60 -10.18 -39.25
N ALA A 361 -12.35 -10.43 -38.17
CA ALA A 361 -13.79 -10.27 -38.14
C ALA A 361 -14.22 -8.82 -37.94
N ASN A 362 -13.52 -8.11 -37.05
CA ASN A 362 -13.77 -6.72 -36.71
C ASN A 362 -12.47 -6.04 -36.28
N ALA A 363 -12.34 -4.75 -36.56
CA ALA A 363 -11.23 -3.93 -36.12
C ALA A 363 -11.78 -2.62 -35.55
N PHE A 364 -11.52 -2.38 -34.29
CA PHE A 364 -11.97 -1.18 -33.58
C PHE A 364 -10.78 -0.35 -33.14
N GLU A 365 -10.69 0.86 -33.65
CA GLU A 365 -9.62 1.79 -33.28
C GLU A 365 -10.00 2.61 -32.05
N TYR A 366 -9.10 2.69 -31.07
CA TYR A 366 -9.28 3.53 -29.89
C TYR A 366 -7.97 4.16 -29.44
N TYR A 367 -8.07 5.20 -28.61
CA TYR A 367 -6.92 5.89 -28.08
C TYR A 367 -6.82 5.64 -26.58
N GLU A 368 -5.65 5.21 -26.15
CA GLU A 368 -5.32 5.04 -24.74
C GLU A 368 -4.20 5.99 -24.34
N THR A 369 -4.28 6.53 -23.14
CA THR A 369 -3.19 7.34 -22.59
C THR A 369 -2.14 6.40 -21.99
N ARG A 370 -0.90 6.54 -22.41
CA ARG A 370 0.26 5.81 -21.90
C ARG A 370 1.33 6.77 -21.44
N VAL A 371 2.12 6.37 -20.44
CA VAL A 371 3.24 7.18 -19.96
C VAL A 371 4.49 6.82 -20.75
N LYS A 372 5.04 7.83 -21.42
CA LYS A 372 6.28 7.70 -22.16
C LYS A 372 7.44 8.17 -21.29
N VAL A 373 8.47 7.36 -21.18
CA VAL A 373 9.70 7.68 -20.47
C VAL A 373 10.80 7.98 -21.49
N THR A 374 11.40 9.14 -21.33
CA THR A 374 12.51 9.59 -22.17
C THR A 374 13.68 9.97 -21.29
N CYS A 375 14.79 9.25 -21.38
CA CYS A 375 15.98 9.53 -20.58
C CYS A 375 17.04 10.25 -21.41
N THR A 376 17.54 11.37 -20.88
CA THR A 376 18.52 12.22 -21.58
C THR A 376 19.66 12.63 -20.65
N LEU A 377 20.84 12.78 -21.25
CA LEU A 377 22.00 13.33 -20.62
C LEU A 377 22.36 14.67 -21.28
N GLY A 378 22.11 15.76 -20.55
CA GLY A 378 22.23 17.11 -21.09
C GLY A 378 21.32 17.35 -22.28
N SER A 379 21.70 18.30 -23.16
CA SER A 379 20.95 18.66 -24.38
C SER A 379 21.20 17.73 -25.57
N ASP A 380 22.25 16.90 -25.51
CA ASP A 380 22.80 16.27 -26.71
C ASP A 380 22.58 14.75 -26.80
N ILE A 381 22.41 14.08 -25.66
CA ILE A 381 22.41 12.62 -25.59
C ILE A 381 21.07 12.10 -25.17
N LEU A 382 20.39 11.36 -26.04
CA LEU A 382 19.26 10.52 -25.72
C LEU A 382 19.76 9.14 -25.35
N LEU A 383 19.59 8.74 -24.08
CA LEU A 383 20.03 7.43 -23.56
C LEU A 383 19.07 6.33 -23.97
N TYR A 384 17.80 6.43 -23.53
CA TYR A 384 16.74 5.48 -23.87
C TYR A 384 15.37 6.16 -23.92
N GLU A 385 14.43 5.47 -24.54
CA GLU A 385 13.05 5.88 -24.64
C GLU A 385 12.20 4.62 -24.66
N TYR A 386 11.18 4.56 -23.80
CA TYR A 386 10.22 3.45 -23.77
C TYR A 386 8.85 3.93 -23.28
N MET A 387 7.84 3.08 -23.49
CA MET A 387 6.48 3.33 -23.05
C MET A 387 6.16 2.44 -21.85
N LEU A 388 5.68 3.05 -20.78
CA LEU A 388 5.08 2.31 -19.69
C LEU A 388 3.64 1.94 -20.04
N PRO A 389 3.21 0.72 -19.74
CA PRO A 389 1.86 0.26 -20.03
C PRO A 389 0.83 0.76 -18.99
N ILE A 390 1.01 1.96 -18.45
CA ILE A 390 0.16 2.58 -17.44
C ILE A 390 -0.34 3.94 -17.96
N SER A 391 -1.51 4.35 -17.49
CA SER A 391 -2.15 5.61 -17.89
C SER A 391 -1.79 6.79 -16.98
N GLU A 392 -1.40 6.52 -15.75
CA GLU A 392 -1.04 7.51 -14.74
C GLU A 392 0.47 7.52 -14.46
N TYR A 393 0.97 8.62 -13.94
CA TYR A 393 2.39 8.71 -13.60
C TYR A 393 2.77 7.75 -12.47
N PRO A 394 3.92 7.06 -12.56
CA PRO A 394 4.39 6.19 -11.48
C PRO A 394 4.96 6.97 -10.28
N ILE A 395 5.01 8.30 -10.38
CA ILE A 395 5.53 9.24 -9.37
C ILE A 395 4.33 9.93 -8.73
N ILE A 396 4.03 9.56 -7.48
CA ILE A 396 2.83 10.01 -6.79
C ILE A 396 3.23 10.96 -5.66
N PRO A 397 2.83 12.25 -5.73
CA PRO A 397 3.08 13.23 -4.69
C PRO A 397 2.17 13.02 -3.48
N VAL A 398 2.72 13.29 -2.30
CA VAL A 398 1.99 13.39 -1.04
C VAL A 398 2.28 14.78 -0.45
N PRO A 399 1.45 15.80 -0.74
CA PRO A 399 1.66 17.15 -0.20
C PRO A 399 1.18 17.27 1.25
N TYR A 400 1.84 18.12 2.04
CA TYR A 400 1.34 18.48 3.37
C TYR A 400 0.24 19.55 3.29
N LEU A 401 0.61 20.76 2.89
CA LEU A 401 -0.36 21.83 2.67
C LEU A 401 -0.32 22.28 1.23
N TYR A 402 -1.31 21.87 0.45
CA TYR A 402 -1.39 22.21 -0.96
C TYR A 402 -1.71 23.70 -1.14
N THR A 403 -0.91 24.39 -1.95
CA THR A 403 -0.99 25.83 -2.18
C THR A 403 -1.64 26.22 -3.51
N GLY A 404 -2.16 25.24 -4.27
CA GLY A 404 -2.64 25.45 -5.64
C GLY A 404 -1.53 25.38 -6.70
N THR A 405 -0.31 25.01 -6.28
CA THR A 405 0.87 24.81 -7.16
C THR A 405 1.55 23.49 -6.79
N PRO A 406 2.42 22.95 -7.64
CA PRO A 406 3.19 21.74 -7.33
C PRO A 406 4.18 21.88 -6.16
N TYR A 407 4.25 23.05 -5.55
CA TYR A 407 5.18 23.43 -4.50
C TYR A 407 4.46 23.69 -3.17
N PRO A 408 4.03 22.65 -2.46
CA PRO A 408 3.29 22.78 -1.22
C PRO A 408 4.18 23.23 -0.06
N MET A 409 3.53 23.79 0.96
CA MET A 409 4.21 24.26 2.18
C MET A 409 4.38 23.12 3.18
N SER A 410 5.53 23.09 3.88
CA SER A 410 5.83 22.08 4.89
C SER A 410 5.15 22.37 6.24
N ALA A 411 5.11 21.34 7.12
CA ALA A 411 4.66 21.51 8.49
C ALA A 411 5.62 22.36 9.34
N VAL A 412 6.89 22.41 8.96
CA VAL A 412 7.94 23.16 9.65
C VAL A 412 7.88 24.65 9.35
N THR A 413 7.57 25.05 8.11
CA THR A 413 7.60 26.44 7.68
C THR A 413 6.90 27.43 8.63
N PRO A 414 5.67 27.17 9.11
CA PRO A 414 4.99 28.08 10.03
C PRO A 414 5.59 28.11 11.44
N LEU A 415 6.44 27.15 11.79
CA LEU A 415 7.09 27.05 13.12
C LEU A 415 8.40 27.82 13.19
N ILE A 416 9.06 28.05 12.02
CA ILE A 416 10.41 28.64 11.96
C ILE A 416 10.50 29.96 12.72
N GLY A 417 9.60 30.91 12.46
CA GLY A 417 9.64 32.21 13.10
C GLY A 417 9.49 32.14 14.62
N LYS A 418 8.62 31.26 15.14
CA LYS A 418 8.45 31.07 16.57
C LYS A 418 9.64 30.35 17.20
N GLN A 419 10.24 29.41 16.49
CA GLN A 419 11.45 28.73 16.94
C GLN A 419 12.62 29.72 17.07
N GLN A 420 12.79 30.62 16.10
CA GLN A 420 13.81 31.68 16.14
C GLN A 420 13.57 32.64 17.33
N GLU A 421 12.32 33.04 17.57
CA GLU A 421 11.94 33.90 18.71
C GLU A 421 12.30 33.24 20.04
N VAL A 422 11.97 31.95 20.23
CA VAL A 422 12.29 31.18 21.43
C VAL A 422 13.82 31.08 21.62
N ASN A 423 14.56 30.76 20.55
CA ASN A 423 16.03 30.66 20.61
C ASN A 423 16.64 31.99 21.05
N LYS A 424 16.24 33.09 20.41
CA LYS A 424 16.74 34.44 20.71
C LYS A 424 16.44 34.86 22.15
N ALA A 425 15.23 34.61 22.63
CA ALA A 425 14.87 34.91 24.02
C ALA A 425 15.73 34.12 25.00
N HIS A 426 15.98 32.83 24.76
CA HIS A 426 16.85 32.01 25.57
C HIS A 426 18.33 32.46 25.53
N GLN A 427 18.84 32.82 24.34
CA GLN A 427 20.22 33.34 24.21
C GLN A 427 20.41 34.61 25.01
N VAL A 428 19.46 35.54 24.92
CA VAL A 428 19.49 36.77 25.72
C VAL A 428 19.43 36.51 27.21
N MET A 429 18.55 35.61 27.65
CA MET A 429 18.45 35.23 29.09
C MET A 429 19.75 34.63 29.59
N LEU A 430 20.36 33.71 28.83
CA LEU A 430 21.62 33.07 29.26
C LEU A 430 22.79 34.05 29.24
N HIS A 431 22.87 34.91 28.21
CA HIS A 431 23.88 35.94 28.15
C HIS A 431 23.81 36.88 29.37
N ASN A 432 22.60 37.30 29.75
CA ASN A 432 22.39 38.16 30.90
C ASN A 432 22.72 37.42 32.22
N ALA A 433 22.39 36.13 32.34
CA ALA A 433 22.78 35.29 33.45
C ALA A 433 24.32 35.17 33.58
N ASN A 434 25.02 35.02 32.45
CA ASN A 434 26.49 35.00 32.42
C ASN A 434 27.10 36.36 32.86
N LEU A 435 26.50 37.45 32.39
CA LEU A 435 26.92 38.81 32.84
C LEU A 435 26.63 39.03 34.31
N ALA A 436 25.57 38.47 34.90
CA ALA A 436 25.25 38.54 36.30
C ALA A 436 26.21 37.69 37.16
N SER A 437 26.70 36.57 36.61
CA SER A 437 27.67 35.70 37.28
C SER A 437 29.09 36.26 37.23
N ASN A 438 29.43 36.95 36.15
CA ASN A 438 30.76 37.57 35.93
C ASN A 438 30.62 39.07 36.03
N LEU A 439 30.66 39.58 37.25
CA LEU A 439 30.51 41.01 37.54
C LEU A 439 31.65 41.83 36.92
N ARG A 440 31.30 42.89 36.19
CA ARG A 440 32.23 43.90 35.72
C ARG A 440 32.51 44.89 36.87
N TRP A 441 33.74 45.30 36.99
CA TRP A 441 34.15 46.22 38.03
C TRP A 441 34.58 47.58 37.40
N MET A 442 34.14 48.61 38.03
CA MET A 442 34.61 49.97 37.71
C MET A 442 35.54 50.38 38.81
N TYR A 443 36.75 50.75 38.47
CA TYR A 443 37.78 51.16 39.39
C TYR A 443 38.58 52.36 38.87
N GLU A 444 39.18 53.14 39.75
CA GLU A 444 40.09 54.21 39.41
C GLU A 444 41.43 53.63 38.95
N GLU A 445 42.01 54.19 37.87
CA GLU A 445 43.30 53.72 37.34
C GLU A 445 44.40 53.75 38.44
N GLY A 446 45.06 52.59 38.58
CA GLY A 446 46.08 52.40 39.60
C GLY A 446 45.56 52.10 41.02
N SER A 447 44.22 51.99 41.22
CA SER A 447 43.61 51.63 42.55
C SER A 447 43.71 50.15 42.91
N VAL A 448 43.84 49.29 41.91
CA VAL A 448 43.87 47.84 42.04
C VAL A 448 45.11 47.24 41.39
N PRO A 449 45.64 46.10 41.85
CA PRO A 449 46.57 45.31 41.07
C PRO A 449 45.79 44.56 39.98
N GLU A 450 45.94 45.00 38.72
CA GLU A 450 45.14 44.55 37.59
C GLU A 450 45.26 43.04 37.36
N ASP A 451 46.48 42.49 37.45
CA ASP A 451 46.74 41.07 37.24
C ASP A 451 46.00 40.16 38.28
N GLU A 452 45.97 40.58 39.58
CA GLU A 452 45.23 39.81 40.58
C GLU A 452 43.71 39.95 40.44
N TRP A 453 43.21 41.12 40.03
CA TRP A 453 41.79 41.35 39.83
C TRP A 453 41.28 40.68 38.55
N GLU A 454 42.02 40.68 37.48
CA GLU A 454 41.66 39.96 36.25
C GLU A 454 41.57 38.45 36.51
N GLN A 455 42.53 37.91 37.27
CA GLN A 455 42.57 36.46 37.55
C GLN A 455 41.55 36.00 38.58
N TYR A 456 41.23 36.79 39.58
CA TYR A 456 40.45 36.31 40.75
C TYR A 456 39.12 37.05 40.99
N SER A 457 38.78 38.10 40.22
CA SER A 457 37.56 38.90 40.44
C SER A 457 36.27 38.08 40.31
N SER A 458 36.28 36.97 39.57
CA SER A 458 35.14 36.04 39.39
C SER A 458 35.27 34.79 40.24
N ALA A 459 36.36 34.59 41.00
CA ALA A 459 36.58 33.40 41.80
C ALA A 459 35.77 33.42 43.10
N PRO A 460 35.00 32.38 43.42
CA PRO A 460 34.21 32.30 44.66
C PRO A 460 35.10 32.42 45.89
N GLY A 461 34.82 33.37 46.78
CA GLY A 461 35.54 33.53 48.04
C GLY A 461 36.91 34.20 47.93
N ALA A 462 37.29 34.76 46.80
CA ALA A 462 38.56 35.46 46.63
C ALA A 462 38.59 36.75 47.44
N LEU A 463 39.72 36.99 48.08
CA LEU A 463 40.00 38.23 48.84
C LEU A 463 40.76 39.19 47.90
N LEU A 464 40.07 40.17 47.40
CA LEU A 464 40.62 41.17 46.46
C LEU A 464 41.09 42.37 47.22
N LYS A 465 42.31 42.86 46.93
CA LYS A 465 42.95 44.02 47.56
C LYS A 465 42.76 45.26 46.67
N PHE A 466 42.63 46.42 47.34
CA PHE A 466 42.72 47.68 46.68
C PHE A 466 43.63 48.63 47.45
N ARG A 467 44.23 49.63 46.84
CA ARG A 467 45.16 50.50 47.41
C ARG A 467 44.46 51.55 48.31
N GLN A 468 45.05 51.84 49.47
CA GLN A 468 44.51 52.83 50.39
C GLN A 468 44.62 54.25 49.77
N GLY A 469 43.55 55.01 49.85
CA GLY A 469 43.49 56.38 49.30
C GLY A 469 42.75 56.54 48.00
N PHE A 470 42.33 55.44 47.40
CA PHE A 470 41.47 55.39 46.19
C PHE A 470 40.04 54.98 46.55
N THR A 471 39.13 55.32 45.70
CA THR A 471 37.73 54.86 45.85
C THR A 471 37.64 53.34 45.67
N ALA A 472 36.88 52.68 46.56
CA ALA A 472 36.70 51.24 46.47
C ALA A 472 36.06 50.86 45.09
N PRO A 473 36.60 49.80 44.42
CA PRO A 473 36.01 49.32 43.20
C PRO A 473 34.53 48.96 43.36
N THR A 474 33.73 49.45 42.44
CA THR A 474 32.26 49.22 42.45
C THR A 474 31.87 48.21 41.39
N PRO A 475 31.11 47.15 41.73
CA PRO A 475 30.61 46.24 40.72
C PRO A 475 29.56 46.93 39.89
N ILE A 476 29.65 46.80 38.55
CA ILE A 476 28.60 47.18 37.65
C ILE A 476 27.59 46.04 37.63
N LEU A 477 26.48 46.23 38.30
CA LEU A 477 25.42 45.26 38.31
C LEU A 477 24.75 45.20 36.92
N PRO A 478 24.57 44.05 36.31
CA PRO A 478 23.82 43.94 35.06
C PRO A 478 22.39 44.44 35.29
N ALA A 479 21.79 44.98 34.25
CA ALA A 479 20.37 45.35 34.30
C ALA A 479 19.52 44.11 34.61
N ALA A 480 18.50 44.29 35.46
CA ALA A 480 17.60 43.20 35.77
C ALA A 480 16.95 42.69 34.48
N ILE A 481 16.93 41.35 34.31
CA ILE A 481 16.27 40.75 33.14
C ILE A 481 14.80 41.16 33.17
N ASN A 482 14.33 41.68 32.05
CA ASN A 482 12.92 41.93 31.88
C ASN A 482 12.15 40.59 31.87
N SER A 483 11.18 40.43 32.79
CA SER A 483 10.32 39.24 32.86
C SER A 483 9.58 38.94 31.54
N ALA A 484 9.47 39.91 30.63
CA ALA A 484 8.92 39.74 29.32
C ALA A 484 9.61 38.62 28.48
N PHE A 485 10.95 38.45 28.63
CA PHE A 485 11.66 37.38 27.92
C PHE A 485 11.21 35.99 28.37
N TYR A 486 10.92 35.81 29.64
CA TYR A 486 10.37 34.56 30.18
C TYR A 486 8.96 34.31 29.62
N THR A 487 8.11 35.35 29.61
CA THR A 487 6.75 35.29 29.07
C THR A 487 6.77 34.97 27.58
N ILE A 488 7.59 35.68 26.80
CA ILE A 488 7.78 35.40 25.34
C ILE A 488 8.21 33.95 25.10
N THR A 489 9.13 33.43 25.94
CA THR A 489 9.55 32.03 25.77
C THR A 489 8.43 31.06 26.06
N GLN A 490 7.59 31.30 27.07
CA GLN A 490 6.46 30.41 27.43
C GLN A 490 5.35 30.52 26.36
N GLU A 491 5.00 31.73 25.94
CA GLU A 491 4.02 31.96 24.88
C GLU A 491 4.51 31.37 23.55
N GLY A 492 5.78 31.57 23.20
CA GLY A 492 6.36 31.01 21.98
C GLY A 492 6.27 29.48 21.92
N LYS A 493 6.48 28.81 23.06
CA LYS A 493 6.31 27.35 23.15
C LYS A 493 4.84 26.93 22.98
N ALA A 494 3.91 27.64 23.62
CA ALA A 494 2.47 27.37 23.50
C ALA A 494 1.97 27.67 22.06
N ASP A 495 2.48 28.73 21.43
CA ASP A 495 2.17 29.06 20.06
C ASP A 495 2.65 27.99 19.09
N MET A 496 3.84 27.41 19.29
CA MET A 496 4.33 26.32 18.45
C MET A 496 3.43 25.09 18.56
N GLU A 497 3.02 24.70 19.77
CA GLU A 497 2.06 23.61 20.02
C GLU A 497 0.72 23.89 19.33
N TYR A 498 0.22 25.12 19.45
CA TYR A 498 -1.02 25.55 18.81
C TYR A 498 -0.95 25.52 17.28
N ILE A 499 0.14 26.06 16.70
CA ILE A 499 0.37 26.07 15.24
C ILE A 499 0.45 24.66 14.70
N ALA A 500 1.23 23.80 15.36
CA ALA A 500 1.38 22.40 14.99
C ALA A 500 0.08 21.59 15.22
N GLY A 501 -0.76 22.00 16.15
CA GLY A 501 -1.92 21.25 16.59
C GLY A 501 -1.58 20.01 17.42
N ILE A 502 -0.39 20.00 18.04
CA ILE A 502 0.10 18.91 18.88
C ILE A 502 0.31 19.46 20.28
N PRO A 503 -0.59 19.20 21.22
CA PRO A 503 -0.41 19.58 22.61
C PRO A 503 0.72 18.79 23.26
N SER A 504 1.34 19.37 24.30
CA SER A 504 2.45 18.77 25.06
C SER A 504 2.13 17.40 25.64
N ALA A 505 0.87 17.15 25.97
CA ALA A 505 0.39 15.84 26.44
C ALA A 505 0.68 14.71 25.42
N MET A 506 0.50 14.98 24.12
CA MET A 506 0.78 14.01 23.04
C MET A 506 2.29 13.76 22.85
N MET A 507 3.14 14.70 23.28
CA MET A 507 4.59 14.54 23.25
C MET A 507 5.14 13.81 24.51
N GLY A 508 4.26 13.26 25.36
CA GLY A 508 4.62 12.47 26.54
C GLY A 508 4.79 13.27 27.84
N PHE A 509 4.40 14.55 27.87
CA PHE A 509 4.39 15.34 29.09
C PHE A 509 3.11 15.09 29.87
N ALA A 510 3.23 14.54 31.09
CA ALA A 510 2.08 14.34 31.97
C ALA A 510 1.47 15.67 32.39
N GLN A 511 0.16 15.83 32.27
CA GLN A 511 -0.55 16.94 32.86
C GLN A 511 -0.70 16.68 34.37
N GLU A 512 -0.33 17.66 35.21
CA GLU A 512 -0.33 17.56 36.66
C GLU A 512 -1.74 17.48 37.29
N GLN A 513 -2.80 17.62 36.53
CA GLN A 513 -4.16 17.56 37.05
C GLN A 513 -4.80 16.19 36.78
N THR A 514 -5.42 15.64 37.84
CA THR A 514 -6.19 14.40 37.85
C THR A 514 -7.41 14.51 36.88
N GLU A 515 -7.18 14.42 35.58
CA GLU A 515 -8.24 14.27 34.63
C GLU A 515 -8.79 12.84 34.69
N THR A 516 -10.10 12.71 34.55
CA THR A 516 -10.70 11.39 34.41
C THR A 516 -10.19 10.75 33.12
N TYR A 517 -10.09 9.43 33.08
CA TYR A 517 -9.69 8.67 31.88
C TYR A 517 -10.43 9.11 30.60
N ARG A 518 -11.73 9.42 30.72
CA ARG A 518 -12.53 9.96 29.62
C ARG A 518 -12.11 11.36 29.18
N GLY A 519 -11.69 12.20 30.11
CA GLY A 519 -11.18 13.54 29.80
C GLY A 519 -9.84 13.46 29.02
N LEU A 520 -8.96 12.54 29.41
CA LEU A 520 -7.72 12.27 28.71
C LEU A 520 -7.96 11.79 27.27
N LEU A 521 -8.87 10.85 27.08
CA LEU A 521 -9.27 10.36 25.75
C LEU A 521 -9.89 11.46 24.88
N ALA A 522 -10.73 12.33 25.45
CA ALA A 522 -11.31 13.45 24.72
C ALA A 522 -10.24 14.48 24.31
N ASN A 523 -9.25 14.76 25.17
CA ASN A 523 -8.14 15.64 24.83
C ASN A 523 -7.26 15.07 23.73
N ASP A 524 -6.99 13.77 23.75
CA ASP A 524 -6.26 13.08 22.68
C ASP A 524 -7.00 13.15 21.35
N GLU A 525 -8.32 12.98 21.37
CA GLU A 525 -9.14 13.11 20.16
C GLU A 525 -9.14 14.54 19.63
N PHE A 526 -9.22 15.55 20.49
CA PHE A 526 -9.15 16.94 20.07
C PHE A 526 -7.77 17.30 19.50
N GLY A 527 -6.68 16.82 20.08
CA GLY A 527 -5.32 17.05 19.59
C GLY A 527 -5.05 16.42 18.23
N THR A 528 -5.65 15.27 17.95
CA THR A 528 -5.41 14.55 16.68
C THR A 528 -6.26 15.00 15.51
N ARG A 529 -7.26 15.85 15.71
CA ARG A 529 -8.22 16.25 14.67
C ARG A 529 -7.58 16.84 13.41
N ARG A 530 -6.55 17.68 13.57
CA ARG A 530 -5.87 18.29 12.42
C ARG A 530 -5.11 17.26 11.60
N ILE A 531 -4.41 16.36 12.26
CA ILE A 531 -3.67 15.27 11.60
C ILE A 531 -4.66 14.33 10.89
N LYS A 532 -5.75 13.95 11.56
CA LYS A 532 -6.83 13.14 10.95
C LYS A 532 -7.44 13.83 9.74
N ALA A 533 -7.73 15.14 9.83
CA ALA A 533 -8.28 15.88 8.70
C ALA A 533 -7.34 15.87 7.50
N TRP A 534 -6.03 16.04 7.71
CA TRP A 534 -5.03 15.94 6.65
C TRP A 534 -4.93 14.50 6.11
N MET A 535 -4.92 13.49 6.98
CA MET A 535 -4.88 12.09 6.55
C MET A 535 -6.06 11.77 5.64
N ASN A 536 -7.29 12.09 6.06
CA ASN A 536 -8.48 11.74 5.29
C ASN A 536 -8.64 12.56 4.00
N SER A 537 -8.21 13.82 4.01
CA SER A 537 -8.41 14.71 2.86
C SER A 537 -7.28 14.69 1.83
N VAL A 538 -6.08 14.32 2.23
CA VAL A 538 -4.89 14.37 1.36
C VAL A 538 -4.19 13.02 1.31
N LEU A 539 -3.79 12.46 2.45
CA LEU A 539 -2.97 11.26 2.47
C LEU A 539 -3.71 10.02 1.93
N GLU A 540 -4.96 9.77 2.37
CA GLU A 540 -5.76 8.64 1.90
C GLU A 540 -5.97 8.66 0.38
N PRO A 541 -6.41 9.78 -0.25
CA PRO A 541 -6.50 9.87 -1.70
C PRO A 541 -5.17 9.65 -2.43
N CYS A 542 -4.04 10.13 -1.86
CA CYS A 542 -2.73 9.87 -2.43
C CYS A 542 -2.36 8.38 -2.39
N LEU A 543 -2.59 7.74 -1.25
CA LEU A 543 -2.33 6.31 -1.09
C LEU A 543 -3.29 5.44 -1.95
N GLU A 544 -4.55 5.86 -2.12
CA GLU A 544 -5.48 5.19 -3.05
C GLU A 544 -4.94 5.27 -4.48
N HIS A 545 -4.41 6.43 -4.86
CA HIS A 545 -3.79 6.61 -6.18
C HIS A 545 -2.51 5.75 -6.32
N VAL A 546 -1.71 5.60 -5.27
CA VAL A 546 -0.59 4.64 -5.23
C VAL A 546 -1.08 3.23 -5.53
N GLY A 547 -2.18 2.80 -4.90
CA GLY A 547 -2.77 1.49 -5.15
C GLY A 547 -3.27 1.31 -6.59
N ILE A 548 -3.88 2.34 -7.18
CA ILE A 548 -4.35 2.30 -8.57
C ILE A 548 -3.17 2.15 -9.54
N VAL A 549 -2.11 2.95 -9.37
CA VAL A 549 -0.92 2.87 -10.22
C VAL A 549 -0.21 1.53 -10.04
N PHE A 550 -0.12 1.04 -8.80
CA PHE A 550 0.42 -0.29 -8.51
C PHE A 550 -0.39 -1.39 -9.22
N LYS A 551 -1.71 -1.32 -9.18
CA LYS A 551 -2.60 -2.26 -9.88
C LYS A 551 -2.29 -2.28 -11.37
N ASP A 552 -2.28 -1.13 -12.01
CA ASP A 552 -2.06 -1.01 -13.45
C ASP A 552 -0.67 -1.54 -13.83
N MET A 553 0.36 -1.24 -13.04
CA MET A 553 1.72 -1.73 -13.23
C MET A 553 1.80 -3.26 -13.04
N ALA A 554 1.21 -3.78 -11.98
CA ALA A 554 1.22 -5.19 -11.65
C ALA A 554 0.44 -6.01 -12.70
N GLN A 555 -0.73 -5.56 -13.14
CA GLN A 555 -1.52 -6.23 -14.18
C GLN A 555 -0.79 -6.27 -15.53
N SER A 556 -0.05 -5.23 -15.86
CA SER A 556 0.74 -5.18 -17.08
C SER A 556 2.03 -6.02 -17.02
N HIS A 557 2.61 -6.16 -15.83
CA HIS A 557 3.86 -6.90 -15.65
C HIS A 557 3.64 -8.39 -15.43
N TYR A 558 2.69 -8.77 -14.57
CA TYR A 558 2.42 -10.16 -14.22
C TYR A 558 1.46 -10.81 -15.21
N THR A 559 1.93 -11.10 -16.41
CA THR A 559 1.15 -11.74 -17.50
C THR A 559 1.39 -13.24 -17.62
N ALA A 560 2.53 -13.74 -17.10
CA ALA A 560 2.92 -15.15 -17.11
C ALA A 560 2.51 -15.87 -15.81
N ASP A 561 2.53 -17.22 -15.83
CA ASP A 561 2.34 -18.03 -14.62
C ASP A 561 3.40 -17.68 -13.59
N LYS A 562 2.95 -17.23 -12.42
CA LYS A 562 3.81 -16.84 -11.30
C LYS A 562 3.23 -17.32 -9.97
N VAL A 563 4.13 -17.77 -9.09
CA VAL A 563 3.81 -18.17 -7.72
C VAL A 563 4.34 -17.11 -6.77
N PHE A 564 3.47 -16.53 -5.98
CA PHE A 564 3.82 -15.63 -4.89
C PHE A 564 3.81 -16.42 -3.58
N ARG A 565 4.94 -16.40 -2.89
CA ARG A 565 5.05 -16.97 -1.55
C ARG A 565 4.89 -15.86 -0.53
N ILE A 566 3.77 -15.87 0.15
CA ILE A 566 3.43 -14.89 1.16
C ILE A 566 3.74 -15.51 2.51
N VAL A 567 4.64 -14.88 3.25
CA VAL A 567 5.02 -15.30 4.59
C VAL A 567 4.37 -14.35 5.57
N GLN A 568 3.27 -14.78 6.17
CA GLN A 568 2.59 -14.00 7.21
C GLN A 568 2.89 -14.59 8.58
N PRO A 569 3.14 -13.74 9.60
CA PRO A 569 3.25 -14.27 10.96
C PRO A 569 1.90 -14.80 11.41
N ASN A 570 1.83 -16.10 11.65
CA ASN A 570 0.64 -16.72 12.22
C ASN A 570 0.42 -16.22 13.65
N THR A 571 -0.80 -16.34 14.09
CA THR A 571 -1.32 -16.02 15.40
C THR A 571 -0.54 -16.62 16.57
N SER A 572 0.21 -17.68 16.32
CA SER A 572 1.12 -18.33 17.29
C SER A 572 2.52 -17.71 17.31
N GLY A 573 2.80 -16.74 16.43
CA GLY A 573 4.14 -16.18 16.23
C GLY A 573 5.03 -17.04 15.32
N GLU A 574 4.50 -18.13 14.75
CA GLU A 574 5.13 -18.91 13.70
C GLU A 574 4.74 -18.29 12.35
N TYR A 575 5.64 -18.36 11.39
CA TYR A 575 5.38 -17.86 10.03
C TYR A 575 4.56 -18.90 9.29
N GLU A 576 3.37 -18.51 8.86
CA GLU A 576 2.52 -19.31 7.97
C GLU A 576 2.84 -18.92 6.53
N GLU A 577 3.15 -19.90 5.71
CA GLU A 577 3.47 -19.71 4.32
C GLU A 577 2.22 -20.02 3.49
N SER A 578 1.71 -19.03 2.78
CA SER A 578 0.68 -19.23 1.76
C SER A 578 1.30 -19.06 0.38
N GLU A 579 0.99 -19.96 -0.53
CA GLU A 579 1.38 -19.86 -1.93
C GLU A 579 0.17 -19.44 -2.76
N THR A 580 0.26 -18.30 -3.39
CA THR A 580 -0.76 -17.79 -4.32
C THR A 580 -0.24 -17.89 -5.74
N ARG A 581 -0.98 -18.57 -6.61
CA ARG A 581 -0.64 -18.73 -8.04
C ARG A 581 -1.58 -17.90 -8.90
N ILE A 582 -1.01 -17.24 -9.91
CA ILE A 582 -1.76 -16.48 -10.90
C ILE A 582 -1.45 -16.99 -12.32
N ASN A 583 -2.35 -16.71 -13.25
CA ASN A 583 -2.20 -16.96 -14.70
C ASN A 583 -1.89 -18.44 -15.02
N ILE A 584 -2.51 -19.37 -14.29
CA ILE A 584 -2.28 -20.81 -14.52
C ILE A 584 -2.94 -21.19 -15.86
N PRO A 585 -2.14 -21.63 -16.87
CA PRO A 585 -2.72 -21.97 -18.17
C PRO A 585 -3.60 -23.21 -18.07
N ILE A 586 -4.79 -23.12 -18.63
CA ILE A 586 -5.71 -24.25 -18.80
C ILE A 586 -5.54 -24.74 -20.24
N TYR A 587 -5.09 -25.98 -20.36
CA TYR A 587 -4.90 -26.60 -21.66
C TYR A 587 -6.16 -27.37 -22.05
N ASN A 588 -6.52 -27.33 -23.34
CA ASN A 588 -7.53 -28.20 -23.88
C ASN A 588 -6.98 -29.64 -24.00
N ASP A 589 -7.84 -30.60 -24.37
CA ASP A 589 -7.44 -32.00 -24.56
C ASP A 589 -6.38 -32.19 -25.66
N TYR A 590 -6.03 -31.15 -26.38
CA TYR A 590 -5.03 -31.09 -27.45
C TYR A 590 -3.71 -30.47 -27.06
N GLY A 591 -3.60 -29.97 -25.82
CA GLY A 591 -2.39 -29.34 -25.29
C GLY A 591 -2.22 -27.86 -25.70
N GLU A 592 -3.26 -27.22 -26.23
CA GLU A 592 -3.27 -25.79 -26.52
C GLU A 592 -3.81 -25.02 -25.30
N GLU A 593 -3.24 -23.85 -25.02
CA GLU A 593 -3.70 -22.95 -23.97
C GLU A 593 -5.00 -22.27 -24.42
N VAL A 594 -6.11 -22.58 -23.77
CA VAL A 594 -7.44 -22.05 -24.10
C VAL A 594 -7.79 -20.85 -23.23
N SER A 595 -7.43 -20.90 -21.97
CA SER A 595 -7.71 -19.85 -21.00
C SER A 595 -6.72 -19.93 -19.85
N LYS A 596 -6.72 -18.92 -19.00
CA LYS A 596 -5.93 -18.89 -17.77
C LYS A 596 -6.87 -18.95 -16.57
N TRP A 597 -6.57 -19.84 -15.63
CA TRP A 597 -7.21 -19.80 -14.33
C TRP A 597 -6.55 -18.73 -13.49
N SER A 598 -7.34 -17.93 -12.77
CA SER A 598 -6.84 -16.73 -12.06
C SER A 598 -6.10 -15.78 -13.01
N ASP A 599 -6.73 -15.45 -14.15
CA ASP A 599 -6.19 -14.48 -15.09
C ASP A 599 -6.15 -13.08 -14.46
N TYR A 600 -4.98 -12.74 -13.96
CA TYR A 600 -4.74 -11.50 -13.24
C TYR A 600 -4.74 -10.28 -14.18
N ALA A 601 -4.32 -10.45 -15.42
CA ALA A 601 -4.18 -9.36 -16.38
C ALA A 601 -5.53 -8.83 -16.87
N SER A 602 -6.54 -9.72 -17.05
CA SER A 602 -7.86 -9.36 -17.56
C SER A 602 -8.89 -8.99 -16.49
N ALA A 603 -8.61 -9.29 -15.22
CA ALA A 603 -9.55 -9.11 -14.12
C ALA A 603 -9.85 -7.63 -13.84
N ARG A 604 -11.13 -7.33 -13.54
CA ARG A 604 -11.60 -5.98 -13.24
C ARG A 604 -11.96 -5.83 -11.77
N PHE A 605 -11.21 -4.99 -11.09
CA PHE A 605 -11.45 -4.67 -9.68
C PHE A 605 -11.04 -3.23 -9.37
N ASP A 606 -11.72 -2.64 -8.38
CA ASP A 606 -11.41 -1.33 -7.83
C ASP A 606 -10.48 -1.48 -6.62
N ILE A 607 -9.60 -0.52 -6.44
CA ILE A 607 -8.72 -0.46 -5.27
C ILE A 607 -9.34 0.46 -4.23
N ARG A 608 -9.41 -0.02 -3.00
CA ARG A 608 -9.76 0.77 -1.82
C ARG A 608 -8.66 0.66 -0.78
N ILE A 609 -8.34 1.76 -0.15
CA ILE A 609 -7.49 1.72 1.02
C ILE A 609 -8.32 1.25 2.20
N VAL A 610 -7.82 0.25 2.88
CA VAL A 610 -8.20 0.03 4.26
C VAL A 610 -7.41 1.08 5.03
N ALA A 611 -7.98 2.28 5.16
CA ALA A 611 -7.41 3.26 6.05
C ALA A 611 -7.18 2.57 7.37
N GLY A 612 -5.93 2.56 7.84
CA GLY A 612 -5.62 2.10 9.18
C GLY A 612 -6.40 2.96 10.14
N ALA A 613 -7.69 2.70 10.15
CA ALA A 613 -8.68 3.44 10.88
C ALA A 613 -8.31 3.34 12.33
N SER A 614 -7.99 4.36 12.93
CA SER A 614 -7.76 4.51 14.34
C SER A 614 -6.32 4.72 14.73
N LEU A 615 -6.08 5.93 15.01
CA LEU A 615 -4.99 6.37 15.87
C LEU A 615 -4.88 5.45 17.09
N PRO A 616 -3.66 5.04 17.45
CA PRO A 616 -3.44 4.08 18.54
C PRO A 616 -4.02 4.52 19.89
N LEU A 617 -4.34 5.79 20.04
CA LEU A 617 -4.90 6.37 21.27
C LEU A 617 -6.36 5.99 21.54
N ASN A 618 -7.17 5.78 20.51
CA ASN A 618 -8.58 5.43 20.69
C ASN A 618 -8.85 3.92 20.78
N ARG A 619 -7.84 3.10 20.61
CA ARG A 619 -7.99 1.65 20.55
C ARG A 619 -8.45 1.05 21.87
N TRP A 620 -7.92 1.53 22.99
CA TRP A 620 -8.35 1.08 24.30
C TRP A 620 -9.76 1.55 24.66
N ALA A 621 -10.14 2.75 24.23
CA ALA A 621 -11.50 3.27 24.42
C ALA A 621 -12.53 2.51 23.59
N LEU A 622 -12.20 2.23 22.33
CA LEU A 622 -13.00 1.39 21.45
C LEU A 622 -13.17 -0.01 22.03
N LEU A 623 -12.08 -0.64 22.48
CA LEU A 623 -12.14 -1.94 23.12
C LEU A 623 -13.03 -1.95 24.38
N GLU A 624 -12.99 -0.90 25.19
CA GLU A 624 -13.86 -0.78 26.37
C GLU A 624 -15.34 -0.59 25.96
N GLU A 625 -15.64 0.15 24.89
CA GLU A 625 -16.99 0.26 24.35
C GLU A 625 -17.45 -1.04 23.69
N TYR A 626 -16.64 -1.69 22.88
CA TYR A 626 -16.95 -3.02 22.33
C TYR A 626 -17.17 -4.04 23.45
N PHE A 627 -16.39 -4.00 24.53
CA PHE A 627 -16.60 -4.86 25.68
C PHE A 627 -17.94 -4.59 26.40
N ARG A 628 -18.36 -3.32 26.48
CA ARG A 628 -19.68 -2.94 27.02
C ARG A 628 -20.81 -3.37 26.11
N TRP A 629 -20.67 -3.22 24.81
CA TRP A 629 -21.66 -3.67 23.83
C TRP A 629 -21.78 -5.19 23.82
N PHE A 630 -20.66 -5.88 23.98
CA PHE A 630 -20.65 -7.33 24.16
C PHE A 630 -21.36 -7.75 25.45
N GLN A 631 -21.10 -7.07 26.58
CA GLN A 631 -21.81 -7.35 27.84
C GLN A 631 -23.30 -7.01 27.75
N ALA A 632 -23.68 -6.04 26.95
CA ALA A 632 -25.07 -5.69 26.68
C ALA A 632 -25.74 -6.61 25.64
N GLY A 633 -25.02 -7.56 25.04
CA GLY A 633 -25.53 -8.46 24.02
C GLY A 633 -25.85 -7.80 22.67
N LEU A 634 -25.28 -6.60 22.41
CA LEU A 634 -25.50 -5.85 21.18
C LEU A 634 -24.57 -6.28 20.04
N ILE A 635 -23.41 -6.84 20.37
CA ILE A 635 -22.44 -7.35 19.41
C ILE A 635 -22.05 -8.77 19.80
N ASP A 636 -21.70 -9.55 18.78
CA ASP A 636 -21.19 -10.90 18.93
C ASP A 636 -19.73 -10.87 19.38
N ASP A 637 -19.30 -11.94 20.08
CA ASP A 637 -17.90 -12.11 20.51
C ASP A 637 -16.93 -12.19 19.33
N ILE A 638 -17.37 -12.61 18.13
CA ILE A 638 -16.60 -12.57 16.89
C ILE A 638 -16.31 -11.12 16.51
N ALA A 639 -17.29 -10.24 16.52
CA ALA A 639 -17.14 -8.83 16.21
C ALA A 639 -16.22 -8.12 17.23
N MET A 640 -16.35 -8.49 18.53
CA MET A 640 -15.46 -7.95 19.56
C MET A 640 -14.01 -8.41 19.36
N LEU A 641 -13.78 -9.69 19.03
CA LEU A 641 -12.45 -10.23 18.78
C LEU A 641 -11.81 -9.64 17.51
N ALA A 642 -12.60 -9.35 16.48
CA ALA A 642 -12.09 -8.75 15.23
C ALA A 642 -11.38 -7.42 15.47
N GLU A 643 -11.86 -6.63 16.43
CA GLU A 643 -11.29 -5.32 16.77
C GLU A 643 -10.18 -5.38 17.83
N THR A 644 -9.91 -6.55 18.42
CA THR A 644 -8.82 -6.72 19.39
C THR A 644 -7.49 -7.02 18.69
N ASP A 645 -6.36 -6.65 19.31
CA ASP A 645 -5.00 -7.00 18.89
C ASP A 645 -4.52 -8.34 19.47
N VAL A 646 -5.44 -9.21 19.82
CA VAL A 646 -5.05 -10.50 20.36
C VAL A 646 -4.37 -11.30 19.23
N ARG A 647 -3.13 -11.70 19.48
CA ARG A 647 -2.43 -12.62 18.57
C ARG A 647 -3.29 -13.87 18.45
N GLY A 648 -3.71 -14.20 17.24
CA GLY A 648 -4.56 -15.36 17.05
C GLY A 648 -6.04 -15.08 16.88
N LYS A 649 -6.44 -13.84 16.77
CA LYS A 649 -7.86 -13.49 16.61
C LYS A 649 -8.51 -14.17 15.41
N GLU A 650 -7.83 -14.24 14.28
CA GLU A 650 -8.35 -14.83 13.04
C GLU A 650 -8.62 -16.33 13.19
N ALA A 651 -7.68 -17.08 13.76
CA ALA A 651 -7.89 -18.50 14.02
C ALA A 651 -8.97 -18.75 15.09
N ILE A 652 -9.16 -17.84 16.05
CA ILE A 652 -10.23 -17.92 17.03
C ILE A 652 -11.58 -17.64 16.35
N ILE A 653 -11.62 -16.62 15.48
CA ILE A 653 -12.79 -16.24 14.69
C ILE A 653 -13.17 -17.38 13.74
N GLU A 654 -12.20 -17.94 13.03
CA GLU A 654 -12.39 -19.00 12.06
C GLU A 654 -12.90 -20.30 12.74
N ARG A 655 -12.28 -20.72 13.84
CA ARG A 655 -12.78 -21.85 14.63
C ARG A 655 -14.22 -21.64 15.12
N LYS A 656 -14.55 -20.41 15.50
CA LYS A 656 -15.87 -20.12 16.03
C LYS A 656 -16.92 -19.98 14.94
N SER A 657 -16.56 -19.38 13.81
CA SER A 657 -17.39 -19.35 12.60
C SER A 657 -17.71 -20.76 12.10
N LEU A 658 -16.71 -21.62 12.02
CA LEU A 658 -16.88 -23.03 11.64
C LEU A 658 -17.79 -23.77 12.63
N TYR A 659 -17.66 -23.45 13.92
CA TYR A 659 -18.48 -24.03 14.99
C TYR A 659 -19.93 -23.55 14.92
N SER A 660 -20.15 -22.28 14.65
CA SER A 660 -21.47 -21.68 14.45
C SER A 660 -22.18 -22.27 13.21
N GLN A 661 -21.45 -22.42 12.09
CA GLN A 661 -21.97 -23.05 10.88
C GLN A 661 -22.33 -24.53 11.10
N LEU A 662 -21.50 -25.27 11.82
CA LEU A 662 -21.79 -26.66 12.19
C LEU A 662 -23.01 -26.76 13.11
N GLN A 663 -23.19 -25.81 14.01
CA GLN A 663 -24.33 -25.77 14.93
C GLN A 663 -25.64 -25.43 14.20
N GLU A 664 -25.57 -24.51 13.22
CA GLU A 664 -26.69 -24.16 12.35
C GLU A 664 -27.08 -25.31 11.40
N GLN A 665 -26.08 -26.02 10.85
CA GLN A 665 -26.31 -27.22 10.07
C GLN A 665 -26.94 -28.34 10.90
N LEU A 666 -26.52 -28.53 12.15
CA LEU A 666 -27.13 -29.48 13.09
C LEU A 666 -28.58 -29.11 13.41
N ALA A 667 -28.84 -27.81 13.67
CA ALA A 667 -30.21 -27.36 13.95
C ALA A 667 -31.12 -27.54 12.73
N SER A 668 -30.63 -27.22 11.53
CA SER A 668 -31.37 -27.44 10.28
C SER A 668 -31.64 -28.92 9.99
N LEU A 669 -30.69 -29.81 10.31
CA LEU A 669 -30.84 -31.24 10.19
C LEU A 669 -31.83 -31.83 11.22
N GLU A 670 -31.82 -31.31 12.45
CA GLU A 670 -32.78 -31.65 13.48
C GLU A 670 -34.22 -31.22 13.11
N GLU A 671 -34.38 -30.05 12.49
CA GLU A 671 -35.66 -29.53 11.99
C GLU A 671 -36.16 -30.40 10.81
N GLN A 672 -35.29 -30.74 9.86
CA GLN A 672 -35.61 -31.65 8.76
C GLN A 672 -35.98 -33.06 9.25
N MET A 673 -35.33 -33.55 10.28
CA MET A 673 -35.70 -34.82 10.90
C MET A 673 -37.10 -34.76 11.54
N LYS A 674 -37.40 -33.68 12.29
CA LYS A 674 -38.74 -33.49 12.86
C LYS A 674 -39.84 -33.42 11.80
N ASP A 675 -39.57 -32.71 10.68
CA ASP A 675 -40.53 -32.65 9.57
C ASP A 675 -40.69 -33.99 8.87
N LYS A 676 -39.61 -34.78 8.72
CA LYS A 676 -39.68 -36.13 8.18
C LYS A 676 -40.39 -37.07 9.11
N ASP A 677 -40.17 -36.98 10.42
CA ASP A 677 -40.89 -37.76 11.42
C ASP A 677 -42.40 -37.41 11.40
N GLY A 678 -42.74 -36.11 11.27
CA GLY A 678 -44.15 -35.69 11.11
C GLY A 678 -44.79 -36.21 9.81
N THR A 679 -44.02 -36.26 8.70
CA THR A 679 -44.53 -36.87 7.44
C THR A 679 -44.65 -38.35 7.53
N ILE A 680 -43.75 -39.06 8.22
CA ILE A 680 -43.83 -40.50 8.48
C ILE A 680 -45.06 -40.80 9.32
N GLU A 681 -45.32 -40.05 10.39
CA GLU A 681 -46.50 -40.25 11.25
C GLU A 681 -47.82 -39.99 10.49
N THR A 682 -47.85 -39.01 9.59
CA THR A 682 -49.02 -38.75 8.72
C THR A 682 -49.22 -39.83 7.67
N LEU A 683 -48.13 -40.34 7.09
CA LEU A 683 -48.16 -41.46 6.14
C LEU A 683 -48.54 -42.77 6.84
N GLU A 684 -48.07 -43.03 8.06
CA GLU A 684 -48.47 -44.17 8.88
C GLU A 684 -49.97 -44.11 9.22
N ARG A 685 -50.49 -42.94 9.60
CA ARG A 685 -51.93 -42.75 9.83
C ARG A 685 -52.74 -42.99 8.56
N GLN A 686 -52.28 -42.54 7.40
CA GLN A 686 -52.93 -42.78 6.11
C GLN A 686 -52.88 -44.25 5.70
N LEU A 687 -51.76 -44.95 5.95
CA LEU A 687 -51.61 -46.40 5.74
C LEU A 687 -52.51 -47.23 6.67
N VAL A 688 -52.62 -46.85 7.92
CA VAL A 688 -53.54 -47.48 8.85
C VAL A 688 -55.01 -47.29 8.45
N GLN A 689 -55.37 -46.07 7.94
CA GLN A 689 -56.70 -45.79 7.42
C GLN A 689 -57.01 -46.53 6.11
N ALA A 690 -56.01 -46.78 5.26
CA ALA A 690 -56.15 -47.49 4.01
C ALA A 690 -56.14 -49.04 4.18
N GLY A 691 -56.00 -49.61 5.40
CA GLY A 691 -55.99 -51.01 5.67
C GLY A 691 -54.80 -51.82 5.17
N ILE A 692 -53.72 -51.12 4.80
CA ILE A 692 -52.51 -51.73 4.27
C ILE A 692 -51.52 -51.98 5.41
N ARG A 693 -51.55 -53.21 5.93
CA ARG A 693 -50.63 -53.66 7.03
C ARG A 693 -49.32 -54.29 6.54
N HIS A 694 -48.89 -54.04 5.29
CA HIS A 694 -47.67 -54.65 4.80
C HIS A 694 -46.81 -53.62 4.08
N GLN A 695 -45.67 -53.35 4.64
CA GLN A 695 -44.39 -52.88 4.13
C GLN A 695 -43.77 -51.66 4.84
N ILE A 696 -43.61 -51.82 6.15
CA ILE A 696 -42.80 -50.82 6.95
C ILE A 696 -41.29 -51.16 6.89
N ASP A 697 -40.87 -52.27 6.30
CA ASP A 697 -39.46 -52.70 6.38
C ASP A 697 -38.50 -52.05 5.39
N VAL A 698 -38.94 -51.50 4.26
CA VAL A 698 -38.04 -50.91 3.26
C VAL A 698 -37.75 -49.42 3.61
N GLY A 699 -38.76 -48.64 4.02
CA GLY A 699 -38.58 -47.26 4.46
C GLY A 699 -37.76 -47.09 5.76
N SER A 700 -37.83 -48.15 6.64
CA SER A 700 -37.04 -48.13 7.87
C SER A 700 -35.53 -48.34 7.66
N GLN A 701 -35.11 -48.90 6.53
CA GLN A 701 -33.67 -49.04 6.20
C GLN A 701 -33.04 -47.73 5.71
N GLU A 702 -33.76 -46.91 4.95
CA GLU A 702 -33.26 -45.58 4.55
C GLU A 702 -33.19 -44.61 5.74
N VAL A 703 -34.26 -44.60 6.56
CA VAL A 703 -34.27 -43.79 7.80
C VAL A 703 -33.21 -44.25 8.79
N LYS A 704 -32.91 -45.55 8.88
CA LYS A 704 -31.81 -46.05 9.69
C LYS A 704 -30.44 -45.64 9.15
N LYS A 705 -30.29 -45.51 7.85
CA LYS A 705 -29.06 -45.06 7.23
C LYS A 705 -28.81 -43.57 7.53
N ASP A 706 -29.84 -42.73 7.39
CA ASP A 706 -29.78 -41.29 7.71
C ASP A 706 -29.56 -41.06 9.22
N VAL A 707 -30.17 -41.89 10.09
CA VAL A 707 -29.95 -41.84 11.55
C VAL A 707 -28.51 -42.25 11.91
N LEU A 708 -27.96 -43.28 11.22
CA LEU A 708 -26.58 -43.71 11.43
C LEU A 708 -25.55 -42.66 10.97
N GLU A 709 -25.84 -41.92 9.89
CA GLU A 709 -25.00 -40.79 9.45
C GLU A 709 -25.08 -39.63 10.45
N THR A 710 -26.26 -39.32 10.98
CA THR A 710 -26.46 -38.32 12.02
C THR A 710 -25.81 -38.71 13.36
N GLU A 711 -25.89 -40.00 13.74
CA GLU A 711 -25.17 -40.51 14.91
C GLU A 711 -23.64 -40.47 14.72
N ALA A 712 -23.15 -40.70 13.50
CA ALA A 712 -21.74 -40.58 13.18
C ALA A 712 -21.25 -39.10 13.30
N GLN A 713 -22.06 -38.15 12.83
CA GLN A 713 -21.80 -36.72 12.96
C GLN A 713 -21.87 -36.27 14.44
N GLN A 714 -22.85 -36.73 15.21
CA GLN A 714 -22.91 -36.47 16.65
C GLN A 714 -21.74 -37.12 17.43
N LYS A 715 -21.23 -38.24 16.96
CA LYS A 715 -20.05 -38.89 17.55
C LYS A 715 -18.79 -38.06 17.26
N LEU A 716 -18.62 -37.55 16.02
CA LEU A 716 -17.54 -36.68 15.63
C LEU A 716 -17.56 -35.37 16.45
N TYR A 717 -18.75 -34.78 16.61
CA TYR A 717 -18.96 -33.59 17.43
C TYR A 717 -18.59 -33.81 18.91
N ARG A 718 -19.01 -34.94 19.49
CA ARG A 718 -18.62 -35.31 20.87
C ARG A 718 -17.12 -35.57 21.03
N GLN A 719 -16.46 -36.05 19.98
CA GLN A 719 -15.00 -36.21 19.97
C GLN A 719 -14.28 -34.86 19.94
N LEU A 720 -14.71 -33.93 19.08
CA LEU A 720 -14.20 -32.58 19.01
C LEU A 720 -14.37 -31.84 20.35
N MET A 721 -15.54 -31.92 20.97
CA MET A 721 -15.79 -31.31 22.28
C MET A 721 -14.96 -31.95 23.40
N ALA A 722 -14.65 -33.24 23.29
CA ALA A 722 -13.80 -33.94 24.27
C ALA A 722 -12.32 -33.56 24.09
N GLU A 723 -11.88 -33.27 22.87
CA GLU A 723 -10.54 -32.76 22.59
C GLU A 723 -10.38 -31.31 23.07
N GLU A 724 -11.36 -30.47 22.80
CA GLU A 724 -11.37 -29.08 23.29
C GLU A 724 -11.37 -28.99 24.83
N LYS A 725 -12.08 -29.90 25.47
CA LYS A 725 -12.06 -30.02 26.92
C LYS A 725 -10.70 -30.48 27.44
N LYS A 726 -10.04 -31.42 26.75
CA LYS A 726 -8.68 -31.85 27.06
C LYS A 726 -7.65 -30.72 26.85
N GLU A 727 -7.77 -29.91 25.82
CA GLU A 727 -6.92 -28.74 25.61
C GLU A 727 -7.12 -27.68 26.71
N LYS A 728 -8.37 -27.39 27.08
CA LYS A 728 -8.68 -26.47 28.18
C LYS A 728 -8.14 -26.99 29.52
N ASP A 729 -8.17 -28.26 29.77
CA ASP A 729 -7.62 -28.90 30.99
C ASP A 729 -6.08 -28.93 30.94
N LEU A 730 -5.46 -29.05 29.77
CA LEU A 730 -4.01 -28.91 29.55
C LEU A 730 -3.52 -27.46 29.74
N GLN A 731 -4.29 -26.49 29.24
CA GLN A 731 -4.00 -25.07 29.45
C GLN A 731 -4.16 -24.68 30.93
N LYS A 732 -5.17 -25.21 31.63
CA LYS A 732 -5.32 -25.02 33.07
C LYS A 732 -4.21 -25.66 33.88
N LYS A 733 -3.60 -26.75 33.42
CA LYS A 733 -2.43 -27.35 34.05
C LYS A 733 -1.16 -26.54 33.82
N LYS A 734 -0.95 -26.01 32.58
CA LYS A 734 0.19 -25.16 32.23
C LYS A 734 0.14 -23.78 32.89
N SER A 735 -1.02 -23.32 33.35
CA SER A 735 -1.16 -22.04 34.10
C SER A 735 -1.03 -22.21 35.61
N LYS A 736 -0.87 -23.44 36.11
CA LYS A 736 -0.64 -23.74 37.54
C LYS A 736 0.78 -24.23 37.85
N GLU A 737 1.60 -24.47 36.81
CA GLU A 737 3.05 -24.54 36.86
C GLU A 737 3.67 -23.19 36.45
#